data_aa6501712f4a6bc229a77f3001296cc0
#
_entry.id   aa6501712f4a6bc229a77f3001296cc0
#
_cell.length_a   1.000
_cell.length_b   1.000
_cell.length_c   1.000
_cell.angle_alpha   90.00
_cell.angle_beta   90.00
_cell.angle_gamma   90.00
#
_symmetry.space_group_name_H-M   'P 1'
#
loop_
_entity.id
_entity.type
_entity.pdbx_description
1 polymer ?
#
loop_
_entity_poly.entity_id
_entity_poly.type
_entity_poly.pdbx_seq_one_letter_code
_entity_poly.pdbx_strand_id
1 'polypeptide(L)'
;MSHRLQGHFRPSLLCLALAAALPVVAHAQSATEGDSHDGRSKKATTLDAVKVQGQSAPTYTVNESAATTRLPLTLQDTPQSISVITEQRIKDQNLTSLRAVLDNTTGVNSTAYDSERVVFWSRGFQIENMSYDGVPIASSLNISSADSSLDPSIYERIEVVRGATGLLSGAGSPSAMINFVRKHADSRTPEADVSVSYGSWNTQRETVDASTPLNASGSVRGRFVAAHQDGDSYIDRYHSQKNVAYGVIDADLDENTTLSVGYDWQKTRPTGVTWGSYPVLFSDGGFIKWPRGFSSAADWTHWNNTTQTGFVDLKHSFDNGWQIHAMASHRKTNADSALFYVFGAPDRQTGEGLTPYAYKSFQRGSQNNVDVYASGPFSAFGREHELVVGLTDSHYRTDYFDYPHGDLPDIGNFLAWNGSYPYPDFSSSSERVSIARTEQSGAYAAARLSLADPLKLVVGARYARWKNDTNDSTSGIYHLKASKTIPYAGLIYDITPDYSAFVSYTQIFDPQNNRRADGSYLQPVLGTSREVGIKGRHFDGALNTSLVFFDTRQDHVADALPGVYLPDGTTQAYRSVDGTRSRGYEFEASGALTSNWNGTLGWSHFNVKSPDGGALRPSLPRTLVRVFSTYTLPGAWSGLTVGGGVNWQGPSKADIDDGHGVVRLYQSSQTLVGAMARYAFDDHASVQFNGDNLLNRKYFVLDDASNLYYAPGSTWTVSFNYKFF
;
A
#
# COMPACT_ATOMS: atom_id res chain seq x y z
N MET A 1 16.64 -26.27 35.61
CA MET A 1 15.55 -27.24 35.64
C MET A 1 14.95 -27.28 34.24
N SER A 2 14.96 -28.45 33.64
CA SER A 2 14.67 -28.71 32.25
C SER A 2 13.17 -28.62 31.96
N HIS A 3 12.73 -27.72 31.11
CA HIS A 3 11.40 -27.81 30.49
C HIS A 3 11.54 -28.37 29.07
N ARG A 4 10.87 -29.51 28.89
CA ARG A 4 10.79 -30.25 27.63
C ARG A 4 9.97 -29.46 26.61
N LEU A 5 10.57 -29.19 25.46
CA LEU A 5 9.91 -28.81 24.22
C LEU A 5 9.11 -30.02 23.70
N GLN A 6 7.79 -29.98 23.82
CA GLN A 6 6.89 -30.83 23.02
C GLN A 6 6.11 -29.88 22.08
N GLY A 7 6.73 -29.51 20.97
CA GLY A 7 6.04 -28.90 19.85
C GLY A 7 5.27 -29.99 19.08
N HIS A 8 3.95 -30.02 19.19
CA HIS A 8 3.12 -30.82 18.32
C HIS A 8 3.01 -30.15 16.96
N PHE A 9 3.78 -30.65 15.99
CA PHE A 9 3.58 -30.34 14.57
C PHE A 9 2.17 -30.87 14.18
N ARG A 10 1.21 -29.98 14.02
CA ARG A 10 -0.08 -30.29 13.38
C ARG A 10 0.03 -29.83 11.93
N PRO A 11 0.14 -30.74 10.94
CA PRO A 11 0.06 -30.34 9.53
C PRO A 11 -1.30 -29.71 9.29
N SER A 12 -1.30 -28.49 8.74
CA SER A 12 -2.53 -27.80 8.43
C SER A 12 -3.30 -28.56 7.35
N LEU A 13 -4.63 -28.55 7.45
CA LEU A 13 -5.56 -29.21 6.50
C LEU A 13 -5.38 -28.76 5.03
N LEU A 14 -4.62 -27.70 4.78
CA LEU A 14 -4.31 -27.20 3.43
C LEU A 14 -3.42 -28.17 2.64
N CYS A 15 -2.46 -28.84 3.27
CA CYS A 15 -1.59 -29.82 2.60
C CYS A 15 -2.32 -31.11 2.18
N LEU A 16 -3.40 -31.48 2.89
CA LEU A 16 -4.19 -32.68 2.56
C LEU A 16 -5.21 -32.45 1.43
N ALA A 17 -5.67 -31.22 1.22
CA ALA A 17 -6.62 -30.88 0.15
C ALA A 17 -5.97 -30.83 -1.25
N LEU A 18 -4.67 -30.57 -1.36
CA LEU A 18 -3.96 -30.53 -2.64
C LEU A 18 -3.69 -31.94 -3.23
N ALA A 19 -3.56 -32.97 -2.40
CA ALA A 19 -3.30 -34.32 -2.89
C ALA A 19 -4.52 -34.98 -3.57
N ALA A 20 -5.73 -34.42 -3.41
CA ALA A 20 -6.98 -34.95 -3.94
C ALA A 20 -7.47 -34.29 -5.24
N ALA A 21 -6.79 -33.23 -5.74
CA ALA A 21 -7.24 -32.40 -6.87
C ALA A 21 -6.41 -32.52 -8.15
N LEU A 22 -5.49 -33.49 -8.25
CA LEU A 22 -4.69 -33.68 -9.46
C LEU A 22 -5.47 -34.49 -10.50
N PRO A 23 -5.75 -33.96 -11.71
CA PRO A 23 -6.31 -34.76 -12.79
C PRO A 23 -5.25 -35.72 -13.34
N VAL A 24 -5.66 -36.97 -13.56
CA VAL A 24 -4.87 -38.01 -14.23
C VAL A 24 -4.54 -37.55 -15.64
N VAL A 25 -3.26 -37.37 -15.94
CA VAL A 25 -2.77 -37.00 -17.28
C VAL A 25 -2.93 -38.21 -18.21
N ALA A 26 -3.77 -38.08 -19.23
CA ALA A 26 -3.84 -39.03 -20.35
C ALA A 26 -2.72 -38.71 -21.35
N HIS A 27 -1.89 -39.70 -21.65
CA HIS A 27 -0.85 -39.64 -22.67
C HIS A 27 -1.50 -39.54 -24.08
N ALA A 28 -1.16 -38.50 -24.84
CA ALA A 28 -1.42 -38.45 -26.27
C ALA A 28 -0.11 -38.63 -27.04
N GLN A 29 -0.13 -39.58 -27.97
CA GLN A 29 0.99 -39.95 -28.81
C GLN A 29 1.28 -38.91 -29.90
N SER A 30 2.55 -38.75 -30.23
CA SER A 30 3.12 -37.96 -31.30
C SER A 30 2.72 -38.53 -32.70
N ALA A 31 2.42 -37.62 -33.62
CA ALA A 31 2.41 -37.96 -35.08
C ALA A 31 3.27 -36.93 -35.83
N THR A 32 4.02 -37.49 -36.76
CA THR A 32 5.15 -36.99 -37.53
C THR A 32 4.80 -36.04 -38.67
N GLU A 33 5.78 -35.23 -39.01
CA GLU A 33 6.07 -34.38 -40.17
C GLU A 33 5.41 -34.63 -41.53
N GLY A 34 5.21 -33.53 -42.26
CA GLY A 34 4.97 -33.48 -43.69
C GLY A 34 5.31 -32.13 -44.30
N ASP A 35 6.42 -32.09 -44.97
CA ASP A 35 7.05 -31.00 -45.70
C ASP A 35 6.32 -30.63 -47.00
N SER A 36 6.19 -29.33 -47.38
CA SER A 36 6.33 -28.91 -48.78
C SER A 36 6.33 -27.37 -48.99
N HIS A 37 7.32 -26.92 -49.71
CA HIS A 37 7.55 -25.61 -50.33
C HIS A 37 6.41 -25.11 -51.23
N ASP A 38 6.10 -23.79 -51.28
CA ASP A 38 6.49 -22.94 -52.41
C ASP A 38 6.16 -21.44 -52.16
N GLY A 39 6.97 -20.56 -52.71
CA GLY A 39 7.03 -19.14 -52.45
C GLY A 39 6.08 -18.25 -53.25
N ARG A 40 5.85 -17.07 -52.77
CA ARG A 40 5.93 -15.77 -53.48
C ARG A 40 5.59 -14.58 -52.55
N SER A 41 6.53 -13.67 -52.56
CA SER A 41 6.52 -12.35 -51.96
C SER A 41 5.28 -11.48 -52.23
N LYS A 42 4.66 -10.93 -51.18
CA LYS A 42 4.07 -9.57 -51.21
C LYS A 42 4.37 -8.91 -49.86
N LYS A 43 5.11 -7.76 -49.93
CA LYS A 43 5.30 -6.88 -48.81
C LYS A 43 3.92 -6.39 -48.33
N ALA A 44 3.50 -6.88 -47.18
CA ALA A 44 2.51 -6.23 -46.33
C ALA A 44 3.27 -5.69 -45.14
N THR A 45 3.09 -4.41 -44.88
CA THR A 45 3.56 -3.75 -43.65
C THR A 45 2.75 -4.34 -42.51
N THR A 46 3.29 -5.37 -41.87
CA THR A 46 2.73 -5.90 -40.64
C THR A 46 3.03 -4.91 -39.53
N LEU A 47 1.97 -4.29 -39.01
CA LEU A 47 1.99 -3.75 -37.66
C LEU A 47 2.44 -4.89 -36.74
N ASP A 48 3.40 -4.60 -35.86
CA ASP A 48 3.91 -5.57 -34.91
C ASP A 48 2.76 -6.13 -34.12
N ALA A 49 2.51 -7.42 -34.32
CA ALA A 49 1.65 -8.19 -33.44
C ALA A 49 2.14 -7.99 -32.01
N VAL A 50 1.22 -7.81 -31.09
CA VAL A 50 1.50 -7.83 -29.65
C VAL A 50 2.42 -9.00 -29.37
N LYS A 51 3.70 -8.73 -29.16
CA LYS A 51 4.64 -9.74 -28.70
C LYS A 51 4.12 -10.18 -27.34
N VAL A 52 3.57 -11.37 -27.27
CA VAL A 52 3.56 -12.15 -26.02
C VAL A 52 5.04 -12.28 -25.65
N GLN A 53 5.53 -11.43 -24.78
CA GLN A 53 6.87 -11.55 -24.24
C GLN A 53 6.88 -12.88 -23.48
N GLY A 54 7.64 -13.83 -23.98
CA GLY A 54 8.09 -14.95 -23.18
C GLY A 54 8.67 -14.39 -21.89
N GLN A 55 8.42 -15.03 -20.76
CA GLN A 55 8.80 -14.59 -19.41
C GLN A 55 10.16 -13.88 -19.44
N SER A 56 10.15 -12.56 -19.39
CA SER A 56 11.36 -11.79 -19.18
C SER A 56 11.91 -12.18 -17.80
N ALA A 57 13.23 -12.30 -17.67
CA ALA A 57 13.87 -12.64 -16.41
C ALA A 57 13.29 -11.76 -15.27
N PRO A 58 12.96 -12.34 -14.12
CA PRO A 58 12.33 -11.60 -13.01
C PRO A 58 13.17 -10.38 -12.64
N THR A 59 12.60 -9.19 -12.70
CA THR A 59 13.29 -7.91 -12.51
C THR A 59 12.59 -7.06 -11.46
N TYR A 60 13.30 -6.02 -10.98
CA TYR A 60 12.78 -5.06 -10.00
C TYR A 60 12.09 -3.85 -10.63
N THR A 61 11.84 -3.88 -11.92
CA THR A 61 11.16 -2.81 -12.65
C THR A 61 10.16 -3.36 -13.67
N VAL A 62 9.37 -2.46 -14.24
CA VAL A 62 8.45 -2.75 -15.36
C VAL A 62 8.71 -1.75 -16.49
N ASN A 63 8.31 -2.10 -17.71
CA ASN A 63 8.46 -1.22 -18.86
C ASN A 63 7.44 -0.07 -18.84
N GLU A 64 6.21 -0.35 -18.44
CA GLU A 64 5.07 0.57 -18.55
C GLU A 64 4.19 0.56 -17.31
N SER A 65 3.49 1.68 -17.08
CA SER A 65 2.46 1.82 -16.05
C SER A 65 1.34 2.72 -16.54
N ALA A 66 0.10 2.32 -16.26
CA ALA A 66 -1.11 3.11 -16.50
C ALA A 66 -1.61 3.89 -15.27
N ALA A 67 -0.86 3.86 -14.16
CA ALA A 67 -1.30 4.37 -12.85
C ALA A 67 -1.46 5.90 -12.80
N THR A 68 -0.96 6.66 -13.78
CA THR A 68 -1.04 8.12 -13.78
C THR A 68 -2.17 8.67 -14.66
N THR A 69 -2.43 8.04 -15.80
CA THR A 69 -3.34 8.59 -16.82
C THR A 69 -4.28 7.56 -17.46
N ARG A 70 -4.19 6.28 -17.16
CA ARG A 70 -4.80 5.15 -17.88
C ARG A 70 -4.18 4.85 -19.25
N LEU A 71 -3.27 5.70 -19.75
CA LEU A 71 -2.44 5.34 -20.91
C LEU A 71 -1.28 4.46 -20.43
N PRO A 72 -0.93 3.37 -21.12
CA PRO A 72 0.21 2.53 -20.79
C PRO A 72 1.52 3.24 -21.20
N LEU A 73 1.93 4.21 -20.40
CA LEU A 73 3.14 4.99 -20.65
C LEU A 73 4.36 4.26 -20.10
N THR A 74 5.49 4.35 -20.81
CA THR A 74 6.77 3.94 -20.25
C THR A 74 7.08 4.73 -18.99
N LEU A 75 7.87 4.18 -18.06
CA LEU A 75 8.28 4.94 -16.87
C LEU A 75 9.03 6.22 -17.25
N GLN A 76 9.75 6.22 -18.39
CA GLN A 76 10.43 7.38 -18.95
C GLN A 76 9.44 8.45 -19.45
N ASP A 77 8.35 8.04 -20.14
CA ASP A 77 7.32 8.93 -20.69
C ASP A 77 6.25 9.34 -19.66
N THR A 78 6.37 8.91 -18.41
CA THR A 78 5.45 9.30 -17.34
C THR A 78 5.97 10.56 -16.64
N PRO A 79 5.36 11.75 -16.82
CA PRO A 79 5.86 12.98 -16.23
C PRO A 79 5.48 13.16 -14.76
N GLN A 80 5.69 12.12 -13.95
CA GLN A 80 5.41 12.07 -12.53
C GLN A 80 6.32 11.05 -11.84
N SER A 81 6.59 11.26 -10.55
CA SER A 81 7.36 10.31 -9.74
C SER A 81 6.56 9.04 -9.50
N ILE A 82 7.10 7.89 -9.90
CA ILE A 82 6.49 6.57 -9.70
C ILE A 82 7.54 5.57 -9.25
N SER A 83 7.21 4.78 -8.24
CA SER A 83 7.98 3.60 -7.80
C SER A 83 7.17 2.35 -8.07
N VAL A 84 7.83 1.29 -8.54
CA VAL A 84 7.22 -0.02 -8.77
C VAL A 84 7.92 -1.06 -7.89
N ILE A 85 7.14 -1.80 -7.13
CA ILE A 85 7.60 -2.91 -6.31
C ILE A 85 7.03 -4.18 -6.91
N THR A 86 7.87 -4.91 -7.66
CA THR A 86 7.49 -6.12 -8.39
C THR A 86 7.35 -7.32 -7.45
N GLU A 87 6.63 -8.36 -7.88
CA GLU A 87 6.52 -9.63 -7.16
C GLU A 87 7.89 -10.22 -6.83
N GLN A 88 8.87 -10.15 -7.77
CA GLN A 88 10.22 -10.64 -7.54
C GLN A 88 10.90 -9.90 -6.38
N ARG A 89 10.76 -8.59 -6.32
CA ARG A 89 11.29 -7.80 -5.20
C ARG A 89 10.59 -8.14 -3.89
N ILE A 90 9.27 -8.36 -3.90
CA ILE A 90 8.49 -8.79 -2.75
C ILE A 90 9.01 -10.13 -2.23
N LYS A 91 9.27 -11.10 -3.12
CA LYS A 91 9.81 -12.43 -2.77
C LYS A 91 11.25 -12.34 -2.22
N ASP A 92 12.15 -11.64 -2.92
CA ASP A 92 13.56 -11.54 -2.52
C ASP A 92 13.76 -10.84 -1.18
N GLN A 93 12.97 -9.78 -0.90
CA GLN A 93 13.01 -9.07 0.37
C GLN A 93 12.10 -9.69 1.46
N ASN A 94 11.34 -10.75 1.15
CA ASN A 94 10.36 -11.37 2.05
C ASN A 94 9.34 -10.36 2.63
N LEU A 95 8.76 -9.51 1.76
CA LEU A 95 7.81 -8.47 2.15
C LEU A 95 6.41 -9.06 2.30
N THR A 96 5.99 -9.44 3.50
CA THR A 96 4.74 -10.17 3.78
C THR A 96 3.59 -9.27 4.27
N SER A 97 3.77 -7.95 4.27
CA SER A 97 2.74 -6.99 4.65
C SER A 97 2.87 -5.71 3.83
N LEU A 98 1.77 -4.96 3.69
CA LEU A 98 1.79 -3.66 3.03
C LEU A 98 2.80 -2.70 3.68
N ARG A 99 2.89 -2.71 5.01
CA ARG A 99 3.89 -1.92 5.74
C ARG A 99 5.31 -2.26 5.28
N ALA A 100 5.67 -3.54 5.22
CA ALA A 100 7.00 -3.96 4.78
C ALA A 100 7.31 -3.49 3.35
N VAL A 101 6.33 -3.57 2.43
CA VAL A 101 6.46 -3.07 1.05
C VAL A 101 6.72 -1.57 1.03
N LEU A 102 5.92 -0.79 1.75
CA LEU A 102 5.99 0.67 1.71
C LEU A 102 7.20 1.23 2.48
N ASP A 103 7.63 0.60 3.57
CA ASP A 103 8.87 0.96 4.29
C ASP A 103 10.14 0.72 3.45
N ASN A 104 10.05 -0.12 2.41
CA ASN A 104 11.10 -0.35 1.43
C ASN A 104 10.91 0.44 0.12
N THR A 105 9.91 1.35 0.06
CA THR A 105 9.62 2.17 -1.12
C THR A 105 10.27 3.55 -1.01
N THR A 106 10.78 4.07 -2.12
CA THR A 106 11.39 5.42 -2.21
C THR A 106 10.41 6.49 -1.78
N GLY A 107 10.82 7.38 -0.87
CA GLY A 107 10.03 8.54 -0.46
C GLY A 107 8.81 8.23 0.40
N VAL A 108 8.68 7.00 0.89
CA VAL A 108 7.59 6.59 1.79
C VAL A 108 8.15 6.27 3.18
N ASN A 109 7.42 6.71 4.20
CA ASN A 109 7.68 6.41 5.60
C ASN A 109 6.39 5.97 6.26
N SER A 110 6.44 4.99 7.18
CA SER A 110 5.29 4.59 7.99
C SER A 110 5.40 5.11 9.41
N THR A 111 4.25 5.43 10.01
CA THR A 111 4.08 5.63 11.44
C THR A 111 2.96 4.73 11.95
N ALA A 112 2.93 4.45 13.24
CA ALA A 112 1.93 3.57 13.81
C ALA A 112 1.25 4.24 15.01
N TYR A 113 -0.08 4.22 15.02
CA TYR A 113 -0.86 4.62 16.20
C TYR A 113 -0.85 3.54 17.28
N ASP A 114 -0.82 2.28 16.85
CA ASP A 114 -0.89 1.09 17.70
C ASP A 114 -0.35 -0.14 16.95
N SER A 115 -0.55 -1.32 17.49
CA SER A 115 -0.09 -2.56 16.84
C SER A 115 -0.75 -2.81 15.48
N GLU A 116 -1.94 -2.25 15.21
CA GLU A 116 -2.76 -2.55 14.04
C GLU A 116 -2.88 -1.40 13.05
N ARG A 117 -2.96 -0.14 13.53
CA ARG A 117 -3.17 1.00 12.66
C ARG A 117 -1.84 1.62 12.25
N VAL A 118 -1.50 1.43 10.99
CA VAL A 118 -0.31 2.00 10.37
C VAL A 118 -0.74 3.00 9.30
N VAL A 119 -0.17 4.19 9.34
CA VAL A 119 -0.37 5.23 8.34
C VAL A 119 0.93 5.48 7.58
N PHE A 120 0.79 5.85 6.33
CA PHE A 120 1.91 6.07 5.42
C PHE A 120 2.01 7.53 5.03
N TRP A 121 3.23 8.00 4.87
CA TRP A 121 3.56 9.39 4.60
C TRP A 121 4.45 9.49 3.38
N SER A 122 4.15 10.44 2.52
CA SER A 122 5.04 10.82 1.42
C SER A 122 5.14 12.33 1.34
N ARG A 123 6.36 12.85 1.18
CA ARG A 123 6.62 14.30 1.09
C ARG A 123 6.07 15.12 2.27
N GLY A 124 5.86 14.49 3.43
CA GLY A 124 5.30 15.12 4.63
C GLY A 124 3.77 15.18 4.69
N PHE A 125 3.07 14.58 3.74
CA PHE A 125 1.61 14.45 3.74
C PHE A 125 1.22 12.97 3.87
N GLN A 126 0.10 12.72 4.55
CA GLN A 126 -0.44 11.37 4.75
C GLN A 126 -0.96 10.82 3.42
N ILE A 127 -0.68 9.55 3.14
CA ILE A 127 -1.22 8.84 1.98
C ILE A 127 -2.63 8.37 2.35
N GLU A 128 -3.60 8.82 1.58
CA GLU A 128 -5.03 8.50 1.75
C GLU A 128 -5.60 7.79 0.52
N ASN A 129 -4.92 7.91 -0.63
CA ASN A 129 -5.37 7.38 -1.89
C ASN A 129 -4.81 5.98 -2.12
N MET A 130 -5.72 5.01 -2.30
CA MET A 130 -5.43 3.63 -2.70
C MET A 130 -6.31 3.24 -3.87
N SER A 131 -5.82 2.32 -4.72
CA SER A 131 -6.59 1.79 -5.86
C SER A 131 -6.25 0.32 -6.12
N TYR A 132 -7.23 -0.42 -6.63
CA TYR A 132 -7.03 -1.74 -7.22
C TYR A 132 -7.11 -1.60 -8.74
N ASP A 133 -6.05 -2.02 -9.45
CA ASP A 133 -5.94 -1.91 -10.92
C ASP A 133 -6.31 -0.51 -11.43
N GLY A 134 -5.92 0.51 -10.63
CA GLY A 134 -6.17 1.92 -10.84
C GLY A 134 -7.59 2.41 -10.49
N VAL A 135 -8.52 1.56 -10.04
CA VAL A 135 -9.84 1.99 -9.56
C VAL A 135 -9.76 2.37 -8.08
N PRO A 136 -10.09 3.63 -7.71
CA PRO A 136 -9.95 4.10 -6.35
C PRO A 136 -10.79 3.31 -5.35
N ILE A 137 -10.20 2.98 -4.21
CA ILE A 137 -10.90 2.40 -3.05
C ILE A 137 -10.93 3.41 -1.90
N ALA A 138 -12.02 3.39 -1.15
CA ALA A 138 -12.09 4.14 0.10
C ALA A 138 -11.20 3.49 1.14
N SER A 139 -10.36 4.27 1.78
CA SER A 139 -9.39 3.85 2.78
C SER A 139 -9.49 4.75 4.02
N SER A 140 -9.29 4.19 5.19
CA SER A 140 -9.29 4.89 6.49
C SER A 140 -8.24 4.30 7.40
N LEU A 141 -6.96 4.39 7.01
CA LEU A 141 -5.82 3.79 7.70
C LEU A 141 -5.68 4.22 9.18
N ASN A 142 -6.10 5.42 9.51
CA ASN A 142 -6.07 5.96 10.87
C ASN A 142 -7.25 5.53 11.75
N ILE A 143 -8.33 5.00 11.14
CA ILE A 143 -9.53 4.56 11.86
C ILE A 143 -9.64 3.03 11.84
N SER A 144 -9.32 2.41 10.69
CA SER A 144 -9.45 0.97 10.48
C SER A 144 -8.09 0.35 10.13
N SER A 145 -7.77 -0.76 10.77
CA SER A 145 -6.57 -1.54 10.46
C SER A 145 -6.72 -2.45 9.22
N ALA A 146 -7.90 -2.54 8.62
CA ALA A 146 -8.19 -3.47 7.52
C ALA A 146 -7.27 -3.26 6.30
N ASP A 147 -7.02 -2.01 5.92
CA ASP A 147 -6.19 -1.70 4.75
C ASP A 147 -4.69 -1.77 5.03
N SER A 148 -4.26 -1.48 6.27
CA SER A 148 -2.85 -1.59 6.66
C SER A 148 -2.36 -3.04 6.77
N SER A 149 -3.29 -4.00 6.94
CA SER A 149 -3.01 -5.43 7.10
C SER A 149 -3.00 -6.23 5.79
N LEU A 150 -3.23 -5.58 4.63
CA LEU A 150 -3.25 -6.25 3.32
C LEU A 150 -1.97 -7.03 3.05
N ASP A 151 -2.16 -8.23 2.49
CA ASP A 151 -1.08 -9.14 2.14
C ASP A 151 -0.68 -8.98 0.67
N PRO A 152 0.60 -8.82 0.36
CA PRO A 152 1.05 -8.60 -1.02
C PRO A 152 1.03 -9.85 -1.91
N SER A 153 0.78 -11.04 -1.40
CA SER A 153 0.87 -12.30 -2.17
C SER A 153 -0.05 -12.38 -3.40
N ILE A 154 -1.16 -11.64 -3.40
CA ILE A 154 -2.14 -11.63 -4.49
C ILE A 154 -1.87 -10.57 -5.56
N TYR A 155 -0.82 -9.76 -5.39
CA TYR A 155 -0.47 -8.69 -6.34
C TYR A 155 0.75 -9.08 -7.17
N GLU A 156 0.69 -8.78 -8.46
CA GLU A 156 1.82 -8.86 -9.39
C GLU A 156 2.87 -7.78 -9.07
N ARG A 157 2.36 -6.58 -8.73
CA ARG A 157 3.17 -5.44 -8.31
C ARG A 157 2.35 -4.43 -7.51
N ILE A 158 3.06 -3.59 -6.77
CA ILE A 158 2.49 -2.43 -6.09
C ILE A 158 3.19 -1.19 -6.65
N GLU A 159 2.40 -0.22 -7.10
CA GLU A 159 2.88 1.02 -7.68
C GLU A 159 2.59 2.17 -6.73
N VAL A 160 3.56 3.07 -6.53
CA VAL A 160 3.39 4.27 -5.70
C VAL A 160 3.64 5.49 -6.55
N VAL A 161 2.56 6.19 -6.91
CA VAL A 161 2.59 7.45 -7.67
C VAL A 161 2.59 8.60 -6.68
N ARG A 162 3.71 9.34 -6.61
CA ARG A 162 3.88 10.44 -5.63
C ARG A 162 3.38 11.77 -6.17
N GLY A 163 2.95 12.66 -5.26
CA GLY A 163 2.35 13.95 -5.56
C GLY A 163 0.82 13.91 -5.66
N ALA A 164 0.22 14.90 -6.28
CA ALA A 164 -1.22 14.98 -6.45
C ALA A 164 -1.70 14.05 -7.58
N THR A 165 -2.60 13.12 -7.28
CA THR A 165 -3.07 12.07 -8.20
C THR A 165 -4.54 12.24 -8.60
N GLY A 166 -5.08 13.44 -8.46
CA GLY A 166 -6.51 13.72 -8.60
C GLY A 166 -7.11 13.42 -9.98
N LEU A 167 -6.30 13.30 -11.04
CA LEU A 167 -6.81 12.90 -12.36
C LEU A 167 -7.51 11.54 -12.30
N LEU A 168 -6.95 10.56 -11.60
CA LEU A 168 -7.53 9.23 -11.45
C LEU A 168 -8.27 9.06 -10.12
N SER A 169 -7.69 9.50 -9.00
CA SER A 169 -8.30 9.31 -7.68
C SER A 169 -9.46 10.26 -7.35
N GLY A 170 -9.51 11.43 -7.98
CA GLY A 170 -10.50 12.46 -7.65
C GLY A 170 -10.18 13.19 -6.35
N ALA A 171 -10.84 12.85 -5.25
CA ALA A 171 -10.58 13.43 -3.92
C ALA A 171 -9.42 12.73 -3.19
N GLY A 172 -8.74 13.45 -2.29
CA GLY A 172 -7.68 12.94 -1.41
C GLY A 172 -6.51 13.90 -1.19
N SER A 173 -5.40 13.38 -0.68
CA SER A 173 -4.21 14.11 -0.28
C SER A 173 -3.16 14.24 -1.41
N PRO A 174 -2.36 15.33 -1.48
CA PRO A 174 -1.29 15.50 -2.47
C PRO A 174 0.01 14.75 -2.10
N SER A 175 -0.10 13.65 -1.40
CA SER A 175 1.01 12.83 -0.91
C SER A 175 1.48 11.81 -1.92
N ALA A 176 0.66 10.78 -2.13
CA ALA A 176 0.82 9.71 -3.10
C ALA A 176 -0.49 8.92 -3.28
N MET A 177 -0.54 8.08 -4.31
CA MET A 177 -1.51 7.01 -4.50
C MET A 177 -0.78 5.67 -4.50
N ILE A 178 -1.32 4.68 -3.78
CA ILE A 178 -0.85 3.29 -3.80
C ILE A 178 -1.79 2.50 -4.71
N ASN A 179 -1.25 1.97 -5.82
CA ASN A 179 -2.00 1.15 -6.75
C ASN A 179 -1.57 -0.32 -6.62
N PHE A 180 -2.51 -1.16 -6.28
CA PHE A 180 -2.34 -2.61 -6.20
C PHE A 180 -2.73 -3.23 -7.55
N VAL A 181 -1.77 -3.81 -8.27
CA VAL A 181 -2.01 -4.53 -9.51
C VAL A 181 -2.14 -6.01 -9.19
N ARG A 182 -3.33 -6.56 -9.42
CA ARG A 182 -3.63 -7.97 -9.10
C ARG A 182 -2.97 -8.92 -10.09
N LYS A 183 -2.73 -10.13 -9.64
CA LYS A 183 -2.27 -11.23 -10.48
C LYS A 183 -3.38 -11.68 -11.43
N HIS A 184 -3.02 -11.99 -12.67
CA HIS A 184 -3.90 -12.58 -13.68
C HIS A 184 -3.50 -14.02 -14.00
N ALA A 185 -4.40 -14.77 -14.66
CA ALA A 185 -4.16 -16.13 -15.12
C ALA A 185 -3.58 -16.09 -16.54
N ASP A 186 -2.32 -15.67 -16.67
CA ASP A 186 -1.66 -15.44 -17.97
C ASP A 186 -1.06 -16.73 -18.54
N SER A 187 -0.77 -17.74 -17.71
CA SER A 187 -0.07 -18.95 -18.15
C SER A 187 -0.97 -19.86 -18.98
N ARG A 188 -0.45 -20.29 -20.13
CA ARG A 188 -1.07 -21.29 -21.01
C ARG A 188 -0.60 -22.72 -20.72
N THR A 189 0.30 -22.88 -19.75
CA THR A 189 0.77 -24.15 -19.20
C THR A 189 0.48 -24.19 -17.71
N PRO A 190 0.26 -25.38 -17.11
CA PRO A 190 0.13 -25.46 -15.66
C PRO A 190 1.39 -24.93 -14.96
N GLU A 191 1.22 -24.08 -13.96
CA GLU A 191 2.28 -23.57 -13.09
C GLU A 191 1.77 -23.60 -11.65
N ALA A 192 2.62 -24.00 -10.72
CA ALA A 192 2.30 -23.95 -9.30
C ALA A 192 3.56 -23.74 -8.45
N ASP A 193 3.52 -22.72 -7.61
CA ASP A 193 4.53 -22.41 -6.61
C ASP A 193 3.98 -22.66 -5.21
N VAL A 194 4.72 -23.37 -4.37
CA VAL A 194 4.43 -23.55 -2.94
C VAL A 194 5.62 -23.05 -2.14
N SER A 195 5.35 -22.24 -1.12
CA SER A 195 6.37 -21.79 -0.18
C SER A 195 5.95 -22.07 1.25
N VAL A 196 6.88 -22.55 2.08
CA VAL A 196 6.72 -22.72 3.51
C VAL A 196 7.88 -21.99 4.20
N SER A 197 7.58 -21.16 5.18
CA SER A 197 8.61 -20.42 5.92
C SER A 197 8.40 -20.49 7.43
N TYR A 198 9.53 -20.37 8.14
CA TYR A 198 9.60 -20.26 9.58
C TYR A 198 10.58 -19.16 9.98
N GLY A 199 10.21 -18.37 10.99
CA GLY A 199 11.03 -17.22 11.38
C GLY A 199 10.92 -16.84 12.85
N SER A 200 11.45 -15.66 13.15
CA SER A 200 11.42 -15.05 14.48
C SER A 200 10.03 -15.05 15.07
N TRP A 201 9.93 -15.20 16.38
CA TRP A 201 8.67 -15.26 17.16
C TRP A 201 7.72 -16.36 16.69
N ASN A 202 8.27 -17.54 16.36
CA ASN A 202 7.50 -18.71 15.91
C ASN A 202 6.61 -18.43 14.69
N THR A 203 6.92 -17.39 13.90
CA THR A 203 6.12 -17.07 12.72
C THR A 203 6.27 -18.17 11.68
N GLN A 204 5.14 -18.77 11.32
CA GLN A 204 5.01 -19.75 10.25
C GLN A 204 4.17 -19.14 9.13
N ARG A 205 4.58 -19.36 7.89
CA ARG A 205 3.82 -18.91 6.73
C ARG A 205 3.87 -19.94 5.62
N GLU A 206 2.72 -20.21 5.05
CA GLU A 206 2.51 -21.10 3.91
C GLU A 206 1.86 -20.32 2.78
N THR A 207 2.33 -20.48 1.54
CA THR A 207 1.73 -19.86 0.36
C THR A 207 1.63 -20.86 -0.76
N VAL A 208 0.56 -20.73 -1.54
CA VAL A 208 0.33 -21.47 -2.80
C VAL A 208 -0.08 -20.47 -3.85
N ASP A 209 0.53 -20.54 -5.01
CA ASP A 209 0.16 -19.76 -6.21
C ASP A 209 0.14 -20.72 -7.40
N ALA A 210 -1.04 -20.96 -7.96
CA ALA A 210 -1.22 -21.92 -9.04
C ALA A 210 -2.03 -21.29 -10.17
N SER A 211 -1.54 -21.45 -11.41
CA SER A 211 -2.19 -20.97 -12.63
C SER A 211 -2.23 -22.10 -13.67
N THR A 212 -3.36 -22.24 -14.37
CA THR A 212 -3.53 -23.31 -15.35
C THR A 212 -4.56 -22.94 -16.42
N PRO A 213 -4.38 -23.40 -17.68
CA PRO A 213 -5.46 -23.38 -18.65
C PRO A 213 -6.60 -24.31 -18.19
N LEU A 214 -7.84 -23.84 -18.33
CA LEU A 214 -9.06 -24.56 -17.95
C LEU A 214 -9.72 -25.24 -19.15
N ASN A 215 -9.25 -24.97 -20.37
CA ASN A 215 -9.70 -25.63 -21.60
C ASN A 215 -8.50 -25.94 -22.51
N ALA A 216 -8.72 -26.79 -23.50
CA ALA A 216 -7.66 -27.30 -24.40
C ALA A 216 -7.03 -26.19 -25.27
N SER A 217 -7.75 -25.11 -25.57
CA SER A 217 -7.24 -23.98 -26.36
C SER A 217 -6.39 -23.02 -25.55
N GLY A 218 -6.44 -23.08 -24.21
CA GLY A 218 -5.82 -22.09 -23.33
C GLY A 218 -6.52 -20.74 -23.39
N SER A 219 -7.71 -20.63 -24.00
CA SER A 219 -8.48 -19.38 -24.03
C SER A 219 -9.19 -19.07 -22.71
N VAL A 220 -9.41 -20.07 -21.87
CA VAL A 220 -9.90 -19.87 -20.48
C VAL A 220 -8.83 -20.37 -19.54
N ARG A 221 -8.38 -19.49 -18.64
CA ARG A 221 -7.30 -19.75 -17.70
C ARG A 221 -7.76 -19.37 -16.29
N GLY A 222 -7.25 -20.08 -15.30
CA GLY A 222 -7.54 -19.81 -13.91
C GLY A 222 -6.26 -19.66 -13.10
N ARG A 223 -6.27 -18.75 -12.12
CA ARG A 223 -5.22 -18.61 -11.10
C ARG A 223 -5.83 -18.63 -9.72
N PHE A 224 -5.18 -19.30 -8.80
CA PHE A 224 -5.53 -19.35 -7.39
C PHE A 224 -4.31 -19.05 -6.54
N VAL A 225 -4.46 -18.13 -5.59
CA VAL A 225 -3.43 -17.80 -4.60
C VAL A 225 -4.02 -17.95 -3.21
N ALA A 226 -3.31 -18.65 -2.34
CA ALA A 226 -3.65 -18.74 -0.92
C ALA A 226 -2.41 -18.49 -0.05
N ALA A 227 -2.61 -17.84 1.10
CA ALA A 227 -1.58 -17.70 2.11
C ALA A 227 -2.18 -17.88 3.51
N HIS A 228 -1.44 -18.58 4.36
CA HIS A 228 -1.70 -18.68 5.79
C HIS A 228 -0.45 -18.22 6.55
N GLN A 229 -0.62 -17.40 7.58
CA GLN A 229 0.45 -17.01 8.48
C GLN A 229 -0.05 -17.04 9.91
N ASP A 230 0.75 -17.59 10.79
CA ASP A 230 0.50 -17.69 12.24
C ASP A 230 1.79 -17.39 12.98
N GLY A 231 1.76 -16.57 14.02
CA GLY A 231 2.95 -16.24 14.78
C GLY A 231 2.76 -15.18 15.85
N ASP A 232 3.73 -15.13 16.73
CA ASP A 232 3.86 -14.12 17.76
C ASP A 232 4.55 -12.85 17.22
N SER A 233 4.84 -11.89 18.10
CA SER A 233 5.54 -10.65 17.77
C SER A 233 6.63 -10.35 18.81
N TYR A 234 7.45 -9.33 18.52
CA TYR A 234 8.32 -8.74 19.54
C TYR A 234 7.53 -8.01 20.64
N ILE A 235 6.25 -7.69 20.40
CA ILE A 235 5.33 -7.08 21.36
C ILE A 235 4.83 -8.19 22.28
N ASP A 236 5.01 -8.02 23.57
CA ASP A 236 4.61 -9.01 24.58
C ASP A 236 3.11 -9.32 24.48
N ARG A 237 2.74 -10.60 24.53
CA ARG A 237 1.37 -11.14 24.46
C ARG A 237 0.67 -10.97 23.11
N TYR A 238 1.31 -10.30 22.12
CA TYR A 238 0.73 -10.15 20.81
C TYR A 238 0.92 -11.44 19.99
N HIS A 239 -0.18 -11.93 19.42
CA HIS A 239 -0.21 -13.04 18.48
C HIS A 239 -1.12 -12.68 17.31
N SER A 240 -0.77 -13.07 16.08
CA SER A 240 -1.58 -12.77 14.90
C SER A 240 -1.67 -13.95 13.95
N GLN A 241 -2.89 -14.18 13.47
CA GLN A 241 -3.19 -15.15 12.42
C GLN A 241 -3.73 -14.41 11.19
N LYS A 242 -3.17 -14.70 10.01
CA LYS A 242 -3.60 -14.13 8.73
C LYS A 242 -3.95 -15.25 7.75
N ASN A 243 -5.05 -15.08 7.03
CA ASN A 243 -5.50 -15.97 5.98
C ASN A 243 -5.87 -15.17 4.75
N VAL A 244 -5.42 -15.63 3.59
CA VAL A 244 -5.62 -15.00 2.29
C VAL A 244 -6.09 -16.06 1.28
N ALA A 245 -7.07 -15.72 0.49
CA ALA A 245 -7.50 -16.51 -0.66
C ALA A 245 -7.86 -15.57 -1.82
N TYR A 246 -7.35 -15.85 -2.99
CA TYR A 246 -7.59 -15.11 -4.22
C TYR A 246 -7.82 -16.09 -5.36
N GLY A 247 -8.78 -15.78 -6.21
CA GLY A 247 -9.01 -16.53 -7.44
C GLY A 247 -9.42 -15.61 -8.57
N VAL A 248 -8.90 -15.87 -9.77
CA VAL A 248 -9.28 -15.17 -11.00
C VAL A 248 -9.41 -16.17 -12.16
N ILE A 249 -10.39 -15.94 -13.01
CA ILE A 249 -10.56 -16.61 -14.30
C ILE A 249 -10.45 -15.55 -15.36
N ASP A 250 -9.52 -15.74 -16.30
CA ASP A 250 -9.35 -14.92 -17.49
C ASP A 250 -9.80 -15.73 -18.71
N ALA A 251 -10.75 -15.19 -19.46
CA ALA A 251 -11.35 -15.82 -20.63
C ALA A 251 -11.18 -14.92 -21.86
N ASP A 252 -10.43 -15.40 -22.84
CA ASP A 252 -10.37 -14.79 -24.17
C ASP A 252 -11.66 -15.21 -24.91
N LEU A 253 -12.64 -14.30 -24.98
CA LEU A 253 -13.94 -14.53 -25.64
C LEU A 253 -13.78 -14.60 -27.16
N ASP A 254 -12.84 -13.82 -27.67
CA ASP A 254 -12.32 -13.83 -29.03
C ASP A 254 -10.87 -13.31 -29.02
N GLU A 255 -10.25 -13.12 -30.20
CA GLU A 255 -8.86 -12.67 -30.34
C GLU A 255 -8.61 -11.27 -29.75
N ASN A 256 -9.64 -10.47 -29.59
CA ASN A 256 -9.59 -9.07 -29.22
C ASN A 256 -10.27 -8.77 -27.86
N THR A 257 -10.98 -9.74 -27.28
CA THR A 257 -11.82 -9.53 -26.09
C THR A 257 -11.42 -10.48 -24.97
N THR A 258 -10.99 -9.93 -23.84
CA THR A 258 -10.72 -10.70 -22.61
C THR A 258 -11.67 -10.28 -21.52
N LEU A 259 -12.29 -11.25 -20.85
CA LEU A 259 -13.12 -11.10 -19.65
C LEU A 259 -12.41 -11.73 -18.47
N SER A 260 -12.19 -10.96 -17.43
CA SER A 260 -11.64 -11.42 -16.15
C SER A 260 -12.69 -11.36 -15.06
N VAL A 261 -12.84 -12.43 -14.28
CA VAL A 261 -13.70 -12.45 -13.09
C VAL A 261 -12.90 -12.97 -11.92
N GLY A 262 -12.85 -12.22 -10.84
CA GLY A 262 -12.04 -12.59 -9.69
C GLY A 262 -12.65 -12.21 -8.36
N TYR A 263 -12.10 -12.84 -7.33
CA TYR A 263 -12.48 -12.62 -5.94
C TYR A 263 -11.27 -12.75 -5.02
N ASP A 264 -11.12 -11.80 -4.10
CA ASP A 264 -10.16 -11.88 -2.99
C ASP A 264 -10.87 -11.89 -1.63
N TRP A 265 -10.27 -12.60 -0.69
CA TRP A 265 -10.66 -12.64 0.70
C TRP A 265 -9.41 -12.64 1.58
N GLN A 266 -9.32 -11.70 2.50
CA GLN A 266 -8.23 -11.60 3.45
C GLN A 266 -8.80 -11.42 4.84
N LYS A 267 -8.28 -12.16 5.82
CA LYS A 267 -8.69 -12.09 7.22
C LYS A 267 -7.50 -12.11 8.14
N THR A 268 -7.46 -11.15 9.08
CA THR A 268 -6.50 -11.10 10.18
C THR A 268 -7.22 -11.23 11.52
N ARG A 269 -6.58 -11.95 12.46
CA ARG A 269 -7.08 -12.19 13.82
C ARG A 269 -5.97 -11.96 14.83
N PRO A 270 -5.60 -10.72 15.10
CA PRO A 270 -4.63 -10.39 16.13
C PRO A 270 -5.28 -10.41 17.51
N THR A 271 -4.53 -10.89 18.51
CA THR A 271 -4.85 -10.86 19.94
C THR A 271 -3.73 -10.22 20.73
N GLY A 272 -4.01 -9.73 21.95
CA GLY A 272 -3.04 -8.94 22.71
C GLY A 272 -2.69 -7.63 22.04
N VAL A 273 -3.64 -7.07 21.27
CA VAL A 273 -3.44 -5.83 20.50
C VAL A 273 -3.41 -4.62 21.42
N THR A 274 -2.51 -3.68 21.13
CA THR A 274 -2.52 -2.37 21.77
C THR A 274 -3.50 -1.44 21.06
N TRP A 275 -4.03 -0.46 21.80
CA TRP A 275 -4.84 0.63 21.26
C TRP A 275 -4.24 1.95 21.68
N GLY A 276 -3.62 2.70 20.76
CA GLY A 276 -2.75 3.80 21.09
C GLY A 276 -1.43 3.34 21.73
N SER A 277 -0.56 4.27 22.11
CA SER A 277 0.72 4.00 22.76
C SER A 277 0.59 3.76 24.26
N TYR A 278 1.71 3.43 24.89
CA TYR A 278 1.84 3.39 26.34
C TYR A 278 2.37 4.73 26.89
N PRO A 279 2.17 5.04 28.20
CA PRO A 279 2.72 6.23 28.81
C PRO A 279 4.25 6.30 28.65
N VAL A 280 4.78 7.42 28.19
CA VAL A 280 6.22 7.63 27.98
C VAL A 280 6.87 8.45 29.09
N LEU A 281 6.06 9.18 29.87
CA LEU A 281 6.47 10.03 30.99
C LEU A 281 5.84 9.55 32.28
N PHE A 282 6.56 9.72 33.37
CA PHE A 282 5.99 9.70 34.74
C PHE A 282 5.22 10.99 34.99
N SER A 283 4.39 11.00 36.06
CA SER A 283 3.64 12.17 36.48
C SER A 283 4.53 13.35 36.92
N ASP A 284 5.80 13.11 37.22
CA ASP A 284 6.83 14.11 37.50
C ASP A 284 7.62 14.58 36.26
N GLY A 285 7.21 14.18 35.01
CA GLY A 285 7.82 14.57 33.75
C GLY A 285 9.04 13.76 33.33
N GLY A 286 9.48 12.79 34.11
CA GLY A 286 10.63 11.93 33.76
C GLY A 286 10.27 10.84 32.76
N PHE A 287 11.19 10.51 31.82
CA PHE A 287 10.97 9.43 30.84
C PHE A 287 10.95 8.04 31.47
N ILE A 288 9.98 7.22 31.06
CA ILE A 288 9.89 5.81 31.40
C ILE A 288 10.69 5.01 30.36
N LYS A 289 11.58 4.13 30.85
CA LYS A 289 12.39 3.25 30.01
C LYS A 289 11.74 1.88 29.87
N TRP A 290 10.78 1.76 28.97
CA TRP A 290 10.13 0.49 28.70
C TRP A 290 11.06 -0.51 28.00
N PRO A 291 10.92 -1.82 28.28
CA PRO A 291 11.47 -2.87 27.42
C PRO A 291 10.96 -2.71 25.98
N ARG A 292 11.70 -3.22 24.99
CA ARG A 292 11.29 -3.15 23.57
C ARG A 292 9.93 -3.83 23.31
N GLY A 293 9.69 -4.94 23.97
CA GLY A 293 8.47 -5.74 23.82
C GLY A 293 7.31 -5.27 24.68
N PHE A 294 7.47 -4.22 25.52
CA PHE A 294 6.40 -3.81 26.41
C PHE A 294 5.10 -3.54 25.68
N SER A 295 4.00 -4.07 26.23
CA SER A 295 2.65 -3.92 25.71
C SER A 295 1.70 -3.41 26.79
N SER A 296 0.94 -2.37 26.47
CA SER A 296 -0.16 -1.85 27.31
C SER A 296 -1.45 -2.65 27.15
N ALA A 297 -1.48 -3.65 26.26
CA ALA A 297 -2.67 -4.46 25.99
C ALA A 297 -3.11 -5.24 27.23
N ALA A 298 -4.43 -5.44 27.39
CA ALA A 298 -4.98 -6.47 28.24
C ALA A 298 -5.05 -7.80 27.48
N ASP A 299 -4.99 -8.92 28.20
CA ASP A 299 -4.90 -10.27 27.61
C ASP A 299 -6.09 -10.63 26.69
N TRP A 300 -7.24 -9.99 26.89
CA TRP A 300 -8.46 -10.22 26.13
C TRP A 300 -8.59 -9.35 24.88
N THR A 301 -7.66 -8.43 24.62
CA THR A 301 -7.79 -7.50 23.49
C THR A 301 -7.62 -8.21 22.14
N HIS A 302 -8.40 -7.77 21.17
CA HIS A 302 -8.33 -8.26 19.79
C HIS A 302 -8.83 -7.19 18.80
N TRP A 303 -8.41 -7.30 17.53
CA TRP A 303 -8.89 -6.44 16.44
C TRP A 303 -8.96 -7.23 15.14
N ASN A 304 -10.02 -8.00 14.97
CA ASN A 304 -10.20 -8.83 13.79
C ASN A 304 -10.62 -8.00 12.58
N ASN A 305 -10.02 -8.27 11.43
CA ASN A 305 -10.37 -7.62 10.17
C ASN A 305 -10.64 -8.64 9.09
N THR A 306 -11.63 -8.35 8.24
CA THR A 306 -11.93 -9.15 7.04
C THR A 306 -12.17 -8.18 5.88
N THR A 307 -11.45 -8.38 4.79
CA THR A 307 -11.65 -7.66 3.51
C THR A 307 -12.00 -8.68 2.44
N GLN A 308 -12.97 -8.33 1.60
CA GLN A 308 -13.44 -9.17 0.48
C GLN A 308 -13.70 -8.27 -0.71
N THR A 309 -13.23 -8.66 -1.90
CA THR A 309 -13.48 -7.91 -3.13
C THR A 309 -13.80 -8.87 -4.27
N GLY A 310 -15.00 -8.75 -4.83
CA GLY A 310 -15.34 -9.36 -6.11
C GLY A 310 -15.20 -8.35 -7.23
N PHE A 311 -14.70 -8.76 -8.38
CA PHE A 311 -14.54 -7.87 -9.53
C PHE A 311 -14.80 -8.57 -10.86
N VAL A 312 -15.19 -7.76 -11.85
CA VAL A 312 -15.30 -8.14 -13.26
C VAL A 312 -14.56 -7.07 -14.05
N ASP A 313 -13.73 -7.49 -14.98
CA ASP A 313 -12.91 -6.65 -15.86
C ASP A 313 -13.07 -7.13 -17.30
N LEU A 314 -13.51 -6.24 -18.19
CA LEU A 314 -13.67 -6.50 -19.62
C LEU A 314 -12.74 -5.59 -20.41
N LYS A 315 -11.90 -6.17 -21.24
CA LYS A 315 -11.02 -5.46 -22.19
C LYS A 315 -11.36 -5.88 -23.59
N HIS A 316 -11.54 -4.90 -24.48
CA HIS A 316 -11.74 -5.14 -25.90
C HIS A 316 -10.82 -4.23 -26.72
N SER A 317 -10.05 -4.82 -27.64
CA SER A 317 -9.13 -4.10 -28.54
C SER A 317 -9.73 -4.08 -29.95
N PHE A 318 -9.79 -2.91 -30.57
CA PHE A 318 -10.23 -2.76 -31.94
C PHE A 318 -9.05 -2.77 -32.92
N ASP A 319 -9.30 -3.13 -34.18
CA ASP A 319 -8.27 -3.19 -35.24
C ASP A 319 -7.57 -1.85 -35.52
N ASN A 320 -8.18 -0.75 -35.14
CA ASN A 320 -7.63 0.60 -35.28
C ASN A 320 -6.74 1.04 -34.10
N GLY A 321 -6.41 0.13 -33.18
CA GLY A 321 -5.58 0.36 -32.01
C GLY A 321 -6.31 0.97 -30.81
N TRP A 322 -7.63 1.25 -30.91
CA TRP A 322 -8.43 1.65 -29.76
C TRP A 322 -8.74 0.46 -28.86
N GLN A 323 -8.89 0.74 -27.57
CA GLN A 323 -9.30 -0.23 -26.57
C GLN A 323 -10.43 0.34 -25.72
N ILE A 324 -11.37 -0.52 -25.33
CA ILE A 324 -12.34 -0.22 -24.26
C ILE A 324 -12.02 -1.11 -23.07
N HIS A 325 -12.03 -0.51 -21.91
CA HIS A 325 -11.86 -1.18 -20.64
C HIS A 325 -13.03 -0.83 -19.73
N ALA A 326 -13.69 -1.85 -19.18
CA ALA A 326 -14.82 -1.69 -18.26
C ALA A 326 -14.60 -2.58 -17.02
N MET A 327 -14.51 -1.97 -15.85
CA MET A 327 -14.31 -2.64 -14.59
C MET A 327 -15.45 -2.33 -13.62
N ALA A 328 -15.95 -3.36 -12.95
CA ALA A 328 -16.87 -3.23 -11.82
C ALA A 328 -16.34 -4.03 -10.63
N SER A 329 -16.46 -3.49 -9.42
CA SER A 329 -16.07 -4.19 -8.21
C SER A 329 -17.01 -3.93 -7.04
N HIS A 330 -17.15 -4.95 -6.18
CA HIS A 330 -17.86 -4.87 -4.91
C HIS A 330 -16.91 -5.27 -3.78
N ARG A 331 -16.63 -4.34 -2.87
CA ARG A 331 -15.73 -4.54 -1.73
C ARG A 331 -16.52 -4.50 -0.43
N LYS A 332 -16.26 -5.44 0.47
CA LYS A 332 -16.75 -5.46 1.86
C LYS A 332 -15.59 -5.47 2.83
N THR A 333 -15.71 -4.69 3.89
CA THR A 333 -14.78 -4.72 5.02
C THR A 333 -15.58 -4.90 6.31
N ASN A 334 -15.08 -5.74 7.21
CA ASN A 334 -15.62 -5.90 8.55
C ASN A 334 -14.45 -5.82 9.53
N ALA A 335 -14.65 -5.07 10.61
CA ALA A 335 -13.76 -5.05 11.74
C ALA A 335 -14.57 -5.34 13.01
N ASP A 336 -14.01 -6.19 13.89
CA ASP A 336 -14.54 -6.55 15.18
C ASP A 336 -13.44 -6.40 16.21
N SER A 337 -13.64 -5.60 17.24
CA SER A 337 -12.59 -5.28 18.20
C SER A 337 -13.10 -5.23 19.63
N ALA A 338 -12.22 -5.64 20.56
CA ALA A 338 -12.28 -5.31 21.98
C ALA A 338 -10.90 -4.78 22.38
N LEU A 339 -10.85 -3.55 22.85
CA LEU A 339 -9.63 -2.77 23.00
C LEU A 339 -9.49 -2.24 24.42
N PHE A 340 -8.24 -2.02 24.84
CA PHE A 340 -7.90 -1.45 26.13
C PHE A 340 -6.86 -0.34 25.97
N TYR A 341 -7.06 0.76 26.63
CA TYR A 341 -6.17 1.91 26.66
C TYR A 341 -6.02 2.46 28.09
N VAL A 342 -4.94 3.19 28.34
CA VAL A 342 -4.68 3.86 29.60
C VAL A 342 -4.38 5.34 29.37
N PHE A 343 -5.08 6.22 30.07
CA PHE A 343 -4.84 7.65 30.05
C PHE A 343 -4.00 8.08 31.25
N GLY A 344 -3.21 9.15 31.08
CA GLY A 344 -2.43 9.78 32.14
C GLY A 344 -0.98 9.34 32.17
N ALA A 345 -0.30 9.66 33.27
CA ALA A 345 1.08 9.32 33.53
C ALA A 345 1.19 8.66 34.90
N PRO A 346 1.90 7.51 35.02
CA PRO A 346 2.01 6.80 36.29
C PRO A 346 2.94 7.54 37.25
N ASP A 347 2.63 7.46 38.54
CA ASP A 347 3.56 7.89 39.60
C ASP A 347 4.82 6.99 39.57
N ARG A 348 5.97 7.59 39.77
CA ARG A 348 7.27 6.91 39.68
C ARG A 348 7.48 5.84 40.75
N GLN A 349 6.90 6.01 41.91
CA GLN A 349 7.12 5.13 43.07
C GLN A 349 6.05 4.04 43.16
N THR A 350 4.80 4.40 42.91
CA THR A 350 3.65 3.50 43.09
C THR A 350 3.23 2.84 41.79
N GLY A 351 3.50 3.48 40.65
CA GLY A 351 3.01 3.03 39.33
C GLY A 351 1.52 3.32 39.12
N GLU A 352 0.86 3.99 40.05
CA GLU A 352 -0.58 4.30 40.02
C GLU A 352 -0.83 5.65 39.30
N GLY A 353 -2.10 6.03 39.15
CA GLY A 353 -2.51 7.32 38.57
C GLY A 353 -2.96 7.25 37.11
N LEU A 354 -3.06 6.06 36.53
CA LEU A 354 -3.61 5.88 35.20
C LEU A 354 -5.11 5.59 35.24
N THR A 355 -5.85 6.14 34.29
CA THR A 355 -7.27 5.88 34.09
C THR A 355 -7.47 4.84 33.00
N PRO A 356 -8.16 3.72 33.25
CA PRO A 356 -8.44 2.72 32.24
C PRO A 356 -9.53 3.20 31.27
N TYR A 357 -9.45 2.73 30.05
CA TYR A 357 -10.49 2.88 29.06
C TYR A 357 -10.62 1.60 28.23
N ALA A 358 -11.84 1.10 28.13
CA ALA A 358 -12.14 -0.08 27.34
C ALA A 358 -13.12 0.26 26.22
N TYR A 359 -12.99 -0.42 25.11
CA TYR A 359 -13.82 -0.15 23.95
C TYR A 359 -14.10 -1.45 23.20
N LYS A 360 -15.37 -1.70 22.88
CA LYS A 360 -15.76 -2.81 22.04
C LYS A 360 -16.60 -2.31 20.90
N SER A 361 -16.23 -2.66 19.69
CA SER A 361 -16.89 -2.15 18.50
C SER A 361 -16.99 -3.18 17.39
N PHE A 362 -17.91 -2.88 16.47
CA PHE A 362 -18.05 -3.60 15.21
C PHE A 362 -18.25 -2.59 14.08
N GLN A 363 -17.47 -2.72 13.01
CA GLN A 363 -17.55 -1.85 11.83
C GLN A 363 -17.87 -2.67 10.59
N ARG A 364 -18.70 -2.11 9.71
CA ARG A 364 -18.98 -2.63 8.37
C ARG A 364 -18.73 -1.56 7.34
N GLY A 365 -17.98 -1.91 6.28
CA GLY A 365 -17.83 -1.10 5.08
C GLY A 365 -18.34 -1.85 3.85
N SER A 366 -18.95 -1.13 2.92
CA SER A 366 -19.38 -1.68 1.63
C SER A 366 -19.14 -0.64 0.55
N GLN A 367 -18.42 -1.00 -0.51
CA GLN A 367 -18.11 -0.12 -1.63
C GLN A 367 -18.43 -0.81 -2.95
N ASN A 368 -19.12 -0.08 -3.84
CA ASN A 368 -19.31 -0.45 -5.23
C ASN A 368 -18.55 0.55 -6.11
N ASN A 369 -17.80 0.06 -7.07
CA ASN A 369 -17.07 0.88 -8.03
C ASN A 369 -17.37 0.42 -9.44
N VAL A 370 -17.44 1.40 -10.35
CA VAL A 370 -17.47 1.21 -11.80
C VAL A 370 -16.45 2.17 -12.42
N ASP A 371 -15.61 1.67 -13.31
CA ASP A 371 -14.71 2.48 -14.13
C ASP A 371 -14.80 2.00 -15.57
N VAL A 372 -15.10 2.93 -16.49
CA VAL A 372 -15.17 2.61 -17.91
C VAL A 372 -14.40 3.66 -18.68
N TYR A 373 -13.46 3.21 -19.51
CA TYR A 373 -12.71 4.12 -20.36
C TYR A 373 -12.43 3.53 -21.73
N ALA A 374 -12.20 4.43 -22.69
CA ALA A 374 -11.66 4.11 -23.99
C ALA A 374 -10.32 4.82 -24.18
N SER A 375 -9.33 4.13 -24.73
CA SER A 375 -8.03 4.70 -25.06
C SER A 375 -7.56 4.24 -26.42
N GLY A 376 -6.76 5.06 -27.09
CA GLY A 376 -6.23 4.66 -28.39
C GLY A 376 -5.50 5.79 -29.11
N PRO A 377 -4.85 5.45 -30.24
CA PRO A 377 -4.14 6.41 -31.06
C PRO A 377 -5.10 7.29 -31.89
N PHE A 378 -4.67 8.49 -32.21
CA PHE A 378 -5.29 9.36 -33.22
C PHE A 378 -4.23 10.16 -33.94
N SER A 379 -4.47 10.45 -35.21
CA SER A 379 -3.55 11.24 -36.02
C SER A 379 -4.05 12.69 -36.15
N ALA A 380 -3.17 13.62 -35.83
CA ALA A 380 -3.40 15.05 -36.03
C ALA A 380 -2.06 15.74 -36.33
N PHE A 381 -2.11 16.80 -37.17
CA PHE A 381 -0.93 17.61 -37.55
C PHE A 381 0.24 16.79 -38.09
N GLY A 382 -0.07 15.66 -38.78
CA GLY A 382 0.94 14.76 -39.38
C GLY A 382 1.69 13.89 -38.36
N ARG A 383 1.19 13.77 -37.11
CA ARG A 383 1.76 12.99 -36.03
C ARG A 383 0.72 12.09 -35.39
N GLU A 384 1.20 11.04 -34.76
CA GLU A 384 0.40 10.13 -33.97
C GLU A 384 0.40 10.55 -32.50
N HIS A 385 -0.76 10.53 -31.90
CA HIS A 385 -1.08 10.94 -30.52
C HIS A 385 -1.89 9.84 -29.85
N GLU A 386 -1.99 9.89 -28.52
CA GLU A 386 -2.80 8.98 -27.73
C GLU A 386 -3.85 9.75 -26.94
N LEU A 387 -5.04 9.18 -26.81
CA LEU A 387 -6.15 9.75 -26.05
C LEU A 387 -6.75 8.69 -25.14
N VAL A 388 -7.12 9.09 -23.95
CA VAL A 388 -8.02 8.33 -23.07
C VAL A 388 -9.17 9.22 -22.64
N VAL A 389 -10.37 8.63 -22.61
CA VAL A 389 -11.58 9.25 -22.03
C VAL A 389 -12.29 8.23 -21.16
N GLY A 390 -12.75 8.63 -19.99
CA GLY A 390 -13.36 7.68 -19.07
C GLY A 390 -14.32 8.28 -18.08
N LEU A 391 -15.09 7.41 -17.44
CA LEU A 391 -16.08 7.68 -16.41
C LEU A 391 -15.84 6.78 -15.22
N THR A 392 -15.96 7.34 -14.01
CA THR A 392 -15.87 6.58 -12.76
C THR A 392 -17.07 6.88 -11.88
N ASP A 393 -17.52 5.86 -11.15
CA ASP A 393 -18.56 6.00 -10.13
C ASP A 393 -18.23 5.09 -8.94
N SER A 394 -18.37 5.63 -7.72
CA SER A 394 -18.05 4.93 -6.48
C SER A 394 -19.06 5.31 -5.40
N HIS A 395 -19.64 4.29 -4.77
CA HIS A 395 -20.54 4.41 -3.63
C HIS A 395 -19.95 3.64 -2.44
N TYR A 396 -19.62 4.34 -1.39
CA TYR A 396 -19.07 3.76 -0.17
C TYR A 396 -19.99 4.06 1.01
N ARG A 397 -20.27 3.03 1.81
CA ARG A 397 -21.03 3.13 3.06
C ARG A 397 -20.25 2.48 4.19
N THR A 398 -20.21 3.14 5.35
CA THR A 398 -19.76 2.58 6.61
C THR A 398 -20.84 2.67 7.67
N ASP A 399 -20.98 1.63 8.48
CA ASP A 399 -21.76 1.58 9.69
C ASP A 399 -20.82 1.21 10.84
N TYR A 400 -20.87 1.98 11.92
CA TYR A 400 -20.06 1.79 13.12
C TYR A 400 -20.96 1.55 14.33
N PHE A 401 -20.64 0.54 15.12
CA PHE A 401 -21.44 0.10 16.28
C PHE A 401 -20.53 -0.02 17.50
N ASP A 402 -20.98 0.49 18.64
CA ASP A 402 -20.32 0.37 19.92
C ASP A 402 -21.13 -0.51 20.87
N TYR A 403 -20.42 -1.09 21.84
CA TYR A 403 -21.00 -1.83 22.95
C TYR A 403 -20.68 -1.07 24.24
N PRO A 404 -21.64 -0.35 24.84
CA PRO A 404 -21.44 0.32 26.12
C PRO A 404 -21.00 -0.69 27.20
N HIS A 405 -20.25 -0.20 28.19
CA HIS A 405 -19.78 -1.01 29.32
C HIS A 405 -20.07 -0.31 30.64
N GLY A 406 -20.07 -1.08 31.75
CA GLY A 406 -20.13 -0.58 33.10
C GLY A 406 -18.84 0.09 33.57
N ASP A 407 -18.76 0.37 34.87
CA ASP A 407 -17.57 0.96 35.50
C ASP A 407 -16.35 0.05 35.33
N LEU A 408 -15.19 0.65 35.17
CA LEU A 408 -13.91 -0.05 35.05
C LEU A 408 -13.15 0.02 36.37
N PRO A 409 -12.62 -1.10 36.88
CA PRO A 409 -11.78 -1.08 38.08
C PRO A 409 -10.44 -0.37 37.83
N ASP A 410 -9.83 0.13 38.89
CA ASP A 410 -8.52 0.75 38.85
C ASP A 410 -7.46 -0.21 38.32
N ILE A 411 -6.47 0.34 37.61
CA ILE A 411 -5.36 -0.43 37.01
C ILE A 411 -4.36 -0.88 38.08
N GLY A 412 -4.20 -0.09 39.15
CA GLY A 412 -3.16 -0.25 40.15
C GLY A 412 -1.76 0.08 39.60
N ASN A 413 -0.76 -0.67 40.04
CA ASN A 413 0.63 -0.44 39.63
C ASN A 413 0.92 -0.84 38.19
N PHE A 414 0.90 0.12 37.28
CA PHE A 414 1.16 -0.11 35.85
C PHE A 414 2.64 -0.41 35.54
N LEU A 415 3.57 -0.10 36.43
CA LEU A 415 4.99 -0.47 36.23
C LEU A 415 5.20 -1.98 36.38
N ALA A 416 4.24 -2.69 37.05
CA ALA A 416 4.17 -4.15 37.13
C ALA A 416 3.14 -4.75 36.15
N TRP A 417 2.73 -4.01 35.12
CA TRP A 417 1.71 -4.45 34.18
C TRP A 417 2.08 -5.75 33.45
N ASN A 418 1.18 -6.70 33.47
CA ASN A 418 1.35 -8.02 32.90
C ASN A 418 0.22 -8.44 31.95
N GLY A 419 -0.74 -7.52 31.64
CA GLY A 419 -1.89 -7.78 30.79
C GLY A 419 -3.14 -8.26 31.53
N SER A 420 -3.00 -8.65 32.78
CA SER A 420 -4.13 -9.14 33.58
C SER A 420 -5.04 -7.98 34.02
N TYR A 421 -6.10 -7.80 33.25
CA TYR A 421 -7.19 -6.85 33.54
C TYR A 421 -8.53 -7.50 33.29
N PRO A 422 -9.54 -7.32 34.17
CA PRO A 422 -10.86 -7.95 34.02
C PRO A 422 -11.48 -7.58 32.66
N TYR A 423 -12.12 -8.55 32.02
CA TYR A 423 -12.94 -8.27 30.85
C TYR A 423 -14.12 -7.39 31.28
N PRO A 424 -14.30 -6.21 30.68
CA PRO A 424 -15.38 -5.30 31.05
C PRO A 424 -16.76 -5.93 30.82
N ASP A 425 -17.74 -5.52 31.63
CA ASP A 425 -19.14 -5.89 31.43
C ASP A 425 -19.73 -5.09 30.27
N PHE A 426 -19.37 -5.47 29.06
CA PHE A 426 -19.92 -4.90 27.84
C PHE A 426 -21.36 -5.31 27.64
N SER A 427 -22.20 -4.38 27.24
CA SER A 427 -23.59 -4.65 26.85
C SER A 427 -23.65 -5.79 25.82
N SER A 428 -24.68 -6.63 25.93
CA SER A 428 -24.97 -7.67 24.94
C SER A 428 -25.56 -7.10 23.63
N SER A 429 -26.06 -5.86 23.66
CA SER A 429 -26.58 -5.13 22.49
C SER A 429 -25.65 -4.02 22.09
N SER A 430 -25.41 -3.89 20.78
CA SER A 430 -24.65 -2.78 20.21
C SER A 430 -25.55 -1.62 19.85
N GLU A 431 -25.00 -0.41 19.96
CA GLU A 431 -25.62 0.83 19.48
C GLU A 431 -24.92 1.30 18.21
N ARG A 432 -25.68 1.73 17.20
CA ARG A 432 -25.06 2.31 16.02
C ARG A 432 -24.70 3.76 16.29
N VAL A 433 -23.40 4.02 16.43
CA VAL A 433 -22.86 5.36 16.75
C VAL A 433 -22.51 6.18 15.52
N SER A 434 -22.29 5.53 14.38
CA SER A 434 -22.00 6.28 13.14
C SER A 434 -22.51 5.54 11.91
N ILE A 435 -22.99 6.33 10.94
CA ILE A 435 -23.23 5.91 9.57
C ILE A 435 -22.73 7.00 8.63
N ALA A 436 -21.86 6.63 7.67
CA ALA A 436 -21.40 7.53 6.63
C ALA A 436 -21.65 6.94 5.25
N ARG A 437 -22.04 7.78 4.31
CA ARG A 437 -22.17 7.45 2.88
C ARG A 437 -21.38 8.45 2.07
N THR A 438 -20.42 7.93 1.30
CA THR A 438 -19.60 8.74 0.39
C THR A 438 -19.89 8.30 -1.04
N GLU A 439 -20.27 9.25 -1.88
CA GLU A 439 -20.48 9.07 -3.31
C GLU A 439 -19.44 9.90 -4.05
N GLN A 440 -18.71 9.28 -4.97
CA GLN A 440 -17.74 9.96 -5.81
C GLN A 440 -17.93 9.56 -7.26
N SER A 441 -18.17 10.51 -8.14
CA SER A 441 -18.26 10.28 -9.57
C SER A 441 -17.37 11.25 -10.33
N GLY A 442 -16.96 10.88 -11.55
CA GLY A 442 -16.16 11.77 -12.38
C GLY A 442 -16.09 11.34 -13.83
N ALA A 443 -15.88 12.34 -14.68
CA ALA A 443 -15.49 12.17 -16.05
C ALA A 443 -14.07 12.70 -16.22
N TYR A 444 -13.22 11.96 -16.93
CA TYR A 444 -11.85 12.37 -17.19
C TYR A 444 -11.45 12.17 -18.63
N ALA A 445 -10.48 12.96 -19.06
CA ALA A 445 -9.80 12.77 -20.32
C ALA A 445 -8.32 13.12 -20.16
N ALA A 446 -7.45 12.41 -20.85
CA ALA A 446 -6.03 12.75 -20.98
C ALA A 446 -5.52 12.41 -22.38
N ALA A 447 -4.63 13.22 -22.90
CA ALA A 447 -3.97 13.00 -24.19
C ALA A 447 -2.45 13.09 -24.05
N ARG A 448 -1.73 12.19 -24.72
CA ARG A 448 -0.30 12.31 -24.98
C ARG A 448 -0.11 12.79 -26.41
N LEU A 449 0.37 14.02 -26.52
CA LEU A 449 0.54 14.72 -27.79
C LEU A 449 2.02 14.71 -28.18
N SER A 450 2.37 14.11 -29.32
CA SER A 450 3.70 14.18 -29.91
C SER A 450 3.86 15.49 -30.67
N LEU A 451 4.43 16.53 -30.00
CA LEU A 451 4.56 17.87 -30.59
C LEU A 451 5.73 17.95 -31.58
N ALA A 452 6.80 17.24 -31.28
CA ALA A 452 7.97 17.03 -32.12
C ALA A 452 8.57 15.67 -31.76
N ASP A 453 9.54 15.14 -32.51
CA ASP A 453 10.14 13.84 -32.21
C ASP A 453 10.69 13.76 -30.78
N PRO A 454 11.43 14.76 -30.24
CA PRO A 454 11.87 14.73 -28.87
C PRO A 454 10.89 15.36 -27.88
N LEU A 455 9.72 15.92 -28.33
CA LEU A 455 8.86 16.74 -27.46
C LEU A 455 7.45 16.19 -27.38
N LYS A 456 7.07 15.74 -26.18
CA LYS A 456 5.77 15.18 -25.87
C LYS A 456 5.07 16.02 -24.80
N LEU A 457 3.76 16.23 -24.95
CA LEU A 457 2.92 16.93 -23.99
C LEU A 457 1.81 15.99 -23.52
N VAL A 458 1.76 15.70 -22.23
CA VAL A 458 0.64 14.99 -21.60
C VAL A 458 -0.27 16.02 -20.95
N VAL A 459 -1.52 16.08 -21.36
CA VAL A 459 -2.51 17.00 -20.77
C VAL A 459 -3.78 16.23 -20.46
N GLY A 460 -4.44 16.61 -19.38
CA GLY A 460 -5.70 15.99 -18.98
C GLY A 460 -6.48 16.82 -17.99
N ALA A 461 -7.72 16.45 -17.81
CA ALA A 461 -8.57 17.00 -16.77
C ALA A 461 -9.59 15.97 -16.31
N ARG A 462 -9.99 16.07 -15.04
CA ARG A 462 -11.13 15.34 -14.46
C ARG A 462 -12.14 16.35 -13.92
N TYR A 463 -13.39 16.17 -14.23
CA TYR A 463 -14.48 16.78 -13.49
C TYR A 463 -14.95 15.79 -12.44
N ALA A 464 -14.68 16.07 -11.16
CA ALA A 464 -15.03 15.23 -10.03
C ALA A 464 -16.21 15.83 -9.26
N ARG A 465 -17.14 14.97 -8.84
CA ARG A 465 -18.20 15.25 -7.86
C ARG A 465 -18.00 14.35 -6.67
N TRP A 466 -18.14 14.91 -5.49
CA TRP A 466 -18.01 14.20 -4.23
C TRP A 466 -19.15 14.63 -3.28
N LYS A 467 -19.72 13.66 -2.59
CA LYS A 467 -20.78 13.87 -1.61
C LYS A 467 -20.54 12.96 -0.42
N ASN A 468 -20.74 13.47 0.79
CA ASN A 468 -20.73 12.69 2.01
C ASN A 468 -21.93 13.07 2.87
N ASP A 469 -22.69 12.05 3.29
CA ASP A 469 -23.78 12.16 4.26
C ASP A 469 -23.38 11.34 5.49
N THR A 470 -23.15 12.00 6.61
CA THR A 470 -22.73 11.37 7.87
C THR A 470 -23.72 11.71 8.98
N ASN A 471 -24.05 10.70 9.78
CA ASN A 471 -24.72 10.82 11.07
C ASN A 471 -23.86 10.09 12.10
N ASP A 472 -23.25 10.84 12.98
CA ASP A 472 -22.28 10.36 13.95
C ASP A 472 -22.62 10.92 15.35
N SER A 473 -22.59 10.07 16.36
CA SER A 473 -22.98 10.45 17.73
C SER A 473 -22.08 11.50 18.37
N THR A 474 -20.83 11.63 17.89
CA THR A 474 -19.84 12.57 18.44
C THR A 474 -19.74 13.83 17.59
N SER A 475 -19.58 13.68 16.27
CA SER A 475 -19.41 14.82 15.34
C SER A 475 -20.71 15.37 14.77
N GLY A 476 -21.85 14.71 15.06
CA GLY A 476 -23.19 15.15 14.65
C GLY A 476 -23.56 14.76 13.21
N ILE A 477 -24.60 15.42 12.70
CA ILE A 477 -25.09 15.19 11.34
C ILE A 477 -24.50 16.26 10.42
N TYR A 478 -23.90 15.82 9.32
CA TYR A 478 -23.43 16.74 8.29
C TYR A 478 -23.60 16.19 6.88
N HIS A 479 -23.79 17.12 5.94
CA HIS A 479 -23.98 16.85 4.52
C HIS A 479 -22.98 17.70 3.74
N LEU A 480 -21.99 17.06 3.18
CA LEU A 480 -20.94 17.72 2.41
C LEU A 480 -21.13 17.44 0.92
N LYS A 481 -20.89 18.45 0.11
CA LYS A 481 -20.85 18.34 -1.36
C LYS A 481 -19.70 19.18 -1.89
N ALA A 482 -18.93 18.60 -2.79
CA ALA A 482 -17.88 19.31 -3.48
C ALA A 482 -17.84 18.89 -4.95
N SER A 483 -17.48 19.81 -5.82
CA SER A 483 -17.17 19.50 -7.20
C SER A 483 -15.96 20.31 -7.64
N LYS A 484 -15.09 19.71 -8.45
CA LYS A 484 -13.85 20.34 -8.88
C LYS A 484 -13.45 19.84 -10.26
N THR A 485 -12.99 20.76 -11.11
CA THR A 485 -12.20 20.40 -12.27
C THR A 485 -10.74 20.33 -11.86
N ILE A 486 -10.11 19.19 -12.07
CA ILE A 486 -8.75 18.87 -11.67
C ILE A 486 -7.89 18.78 -12.92
N PRO A 487 -6.99 19.74 -13.18
CA PRO A 487 -6.09 19.71 -14.32
C PRO A 487 -4.88 18.80 -14.06
N TYR A 488 -4.36 18.27 -15.16
CA TYR A 488 -3.11 17.54 -15.25
C TYR A 488 -2.33 18.03 -16.47
N ALA A 489 -1.04 18.32 -16.31
CA ALA A 489 -0.18 18.68 -17.43
C ALA A 489 1.26 18.21 -17.18
N GLY A 490 1.91 17.69 -18.21
CA GLY A 490 3.30 17.30 -18.18
C GLY A 490 3.96 17.49 -19.55
N LEU A 491 5.09 18.17 -19.59
CA LEU A 491 5.91 18.31 -20.80
C LEU A 491 7.15 17.44 -20.64
N ILE A 492 7.44 16.64 -21.65
CA ILE A 492 8.56 15.69 -21.70
C ILE A 492 9.41 16.05 -22.90
N TYR A 493 10.72 16.13 -22.68
CA TYR A 493 11.71 16.36 -23.72
C TYR A 493 12.76 15.24 -23.69
N ASP A 494 12.82 14.45 -24.75
CA ASP A 494 13.81 13.39 -24.92
C ASP A 494 15.16 14.04 -25.29
N ILE A 495 16.08 14.05 -24.33
CA ILE A 495 17.44 14.57 -24.50
C ILE A 495 18.25 13.62 -25.40
N THR A 496 18.05 12.32 -25.16
CA THR A 496 18.54 11.19 -25.94
C THR A 496 17.48 10.08 -25.93
N PRO A 497 17.61 9.00 -26.70
CA PRO A 497 16.68 7.85 -26.58
C PRO A 497 16.60 7.27 -25.18
N ASP A 498 17.67 7.40 -24.37
CA ASP A 498 17.75 6.81 -23.04
C ASP A 498 17.43 7.81 -21.91
N TYR A 499 17.38 9.10 -22.18
CA TYR A 499 17.18 10.14 -21.17
C TYR A 499 16.13 11.15 -21.59
N SER A 500 15.17 11.40 -20.72
CA SER A 500 14.14 12.44 -20.89
C SER A 500 14.12 13.37 -19.69
N ALA A 501 14.00 14.69 -19.96
CA ALA A 501 13.65 15.68 -18.94
C ALA A 501 12.14 15.91 -18.95
N PHE A 502 11.56 16.24 -17.81
CA PHE A 502 10.15 16.58 -17.72
C PHE A 502 9.87 17.71 -16.72
N VAL A 503 8.76 18.39 -16.95
CA VAL A 503 8.10 19.25 -15.96
C VAL A 503 6.63 18.86 -15.87
N SER A 504 6.04 18.89 -14.68
CA SER A 504 4.62 18.57 -14.52
C SER A 504 3.91 19.46 -13.50
N TYR A 505 2.59 19.50 -13.65
CA TYR A 505 1.65 20.17 -12.79
C TYR A 505 0.44 19.26 -12.58
N THR A 506 0.15 18.92 -11.33
CA THR A 506 -0.96 18.05 -10.94
C THR A 506 -1.71 18.63 -9.77
N GLN A 507 -3.01 18.37 -9.70
CA GLN A 507 -3.87 18.79 -8.60
C GLN A 507 -4.67 17.64 -8.01
N ILE A 508 -5.14 17.85 -6.78
CA ILE A 508 -6.11 17.02 -6.07
C ILE A 508 -6.90 17.94 -5.13
N PHE A 509 -8.11 17.55 -4.72
CA PHE A 509 -8.85 18.26 -3.70
C PHE A 509 -9.31 17.32 -2.61
N ASP A 510 -9.38 17.82 -1.36
CA ASP A 510 -9.82 17.04 -0.23
C ASP A 510 -10.96 17.78 0.50
N PRO A 511 -12.20 17.25 0.43
CA PRO A 511 -13.33 17.83 1.13
C PRO A 511 -13.17 17.74 2.64
N GLN A 512 -13.52 18.81 3.37
CA GLN A 512 -13.38 18.90 4.82
C GLN A 512 -14.71 19.33 5.48
N ASN A 513 -14.93 18.85 6.71
CA ASN A 513 -16.12 19.15 7.51
C ASN A 513 -15.91 20.29 8.51
N ASN A 514 -14.76 20.94 8.51
CA ASN A 514 -14.47 22.10 9.36
C ASN A 514 -15.35 23.29 8.97
N ARG A 515 -15.80 24.08 9.97
CA ARG A 515 -16.76 25.19 9.79
C ARG A 515 -16.18 26.51 10.23
N ARG A 516 -16.60 27.59 9.55
CA ARG A 516 -16.37 28.97 9.99
C ARG A 516 -17.27 29.30 11.19
N ALA A 517 -16.99 30.43 11.85
CA ALA A 517 -17.77 30.92 12.98
C ALA A 517 -19.28 31.15 12.65
N ASP A 518 -19.62 31.38 11.39
CA ASP A 518 -21.00 31.51 10.91
C ASP A 518 -21.70 30.16 10.64
N GLY A 519 -21.02 29.04 10.89
CA GLY A 519 -21.50 27.68 10.66
C GLY A 519 -21.34 27.17 9.24
N SER A 520 -20.87 27.98 8.27
CA SER A 520 -20.60 27.54 6.90
C SER A 520 -19.36 26.65 6.83
N TYR A 521 -19.38 25.63 5.93
CA TYR A 521 -18.21 24.78 5.72
C TYR A 521 -17.06 25.53 5.05
N LEU A 522 -15.83 25.16 5.39
CA LEU A 522 -14.67 25.59 4.64
C LEU A 522 -14.67 24.99 3.22
N GLN A 523 -13.99 25.66 2.31
CA GLN A 523 -13.73 25.10 0.98
C GLN A 523 -12.88 23.84 1.11
N PRO A 524 -12.98 22.88 0.16
CA PRO A 524 -12.07 21.75 0.12
C PRO A 524 -10.60 22.20 0.13
N VAL A 525 -9.77 21.46 0.83
CA VAL A 525 -8.31 21.62 0.74
C VAL A 525 -7.89 21.37 -0.71
N LEU A 526 -7.05 22.23 -1.26
CA LEU A 526 -6.52 22.10 -2.60
C LEU A 526 -5.05 21.70 -2.53
N GLY A 527 -4.76 20.49 -2.98
CA GLY A 527 -3.40 19.99 -3.15
C GLY A 527 -2.87 20.27 -4.55
N THR A 528 -1.69 20.86 -4.65
CA THR A 528 -1.01 21.09 -5.94
C THR A 528 0.40 20.53 -5.86
N SER A 529 0.83 19.76 -6.87
CA SER A 529 2.19 19.27 -6.99
C SER A 529 2.81 19.75 -8.30
N ARG A 530 4.04 20.23 -8.22
CA ARG A 530 4.88 20.61 -9.38
C ARG A 530 6.16 19.82 -9.29
N GLU A 531 6.53 19.19 -10.39
CA GLU A 531 7.75 18.40 -10.48
C GLU A 531 8.59 18.84 -11.68
N VAL A 532 9.91 18.76 -11.53
CA VAL A 532 10.88 18.83 -12.61
C VAL A 532 11.89 17.73 -12.38
N GLY A 533 12.21 16.98 -13.43
CA GLY A 533 13.10 15.85 -13.27
C GLY A 533 13.70 15.35 -14.56
N ILE A 534 14.62 14.41 -14.40
CA ILE A 534 15.25 13.65 -15.48
C ILE A 534 14.97 12.17 -15.18
N LYS A 535 14.59 11.45 -16.23
CA LYS A 535 14.40 9.99 -16.19
C LYS A 535 15.31 9.32 -17.19
N GLY A 536 15.82 8.15 -16.84
CA GLY A 536 16.67 7.36 -17.69
C GLY A 536 16.14 5.93 -17.82
N ARG A 537 16.27 5.37 -19.01
CA ARG A 537 15.95 3.99 -19.34
C ARG A 537 17.21 3.34 -19.91
N HIS A 538 17.73 2.33 -19.23
CA HIS A 538 19.00 1.71 -19.55
C HIS A 538 18.81 0.24 -19.84
N PHE A 539 19.70 -0.34 -20.67
CA PHE A 539 19.71 -1.77 -21.00
C PHE A 539 18.34 -2.26 -21.52
N ASP A 540 17.79 -1.54 -22.51
CA ASP A 540 16.46 -1.81 -23.10
C ASP A 540 15.30 -1.82 -22.09
N GLY A 541 15.41 -1.01 -21.02
CA GLY A 541 14.41 -0.89 -19.99
C GLY A 541 14.60 -1.82 -18.80
N ALA A 542 15.66 -2.61 -18.78
CA ALA A 542 15.98 -3.48 -17.64
C ALA A 542 16.31 -2.69 -16.37
N LEU A 543 16.82 -1.46 -16.49
CA LEU A 543 17.10 -0.53 -15.39
C LEU A 543 16.49 0.84 -15.68
N ASN A 544 15.66 1.32 -14.77
CA ASN A 544 15.09 2.66 -14.80
C ASN A 544 15.72 3.54 -13.71
N THR A 545 16.00 4.81 -14.06
CA THR A 545 16.51 5.81 -13.13
C THR A 545 15.66 7.08 -13.16
N SER A 546 15.55 7.79 -12.05
CA SER A 546 14.88 9.09 -11.99
C SER A 546 15.51 9.99 -10.94
N LEU A 547 15.63 11.28 -11.25
CA LEU A 547 15.94 12.33 -10.30
C LEU A 547 14.89 13.42 -10.46
N VAL A 548 14.15 13.69 -9.39
CA VAL A 548 13.00 14.60 -9.41
C VAL A 548 13.11 15.60 -8.27
N PHE A 549 12.89 16.87 -8.57
CA PHE A 549 12.67 17.94 -7.63
C PHE A 549 11.19 18.28 -7.60
N PHE A 550 10.61 18.41 -6.42
CA PHE A 550 9.18 18.67 -6.24
C PHE A 550 8.89 19.88 -5.34
N ASP A 551 7.74 20.48 -5.60
CA ASP A 551 7.11 21.53 -4.80
C ASP A 551 5.63 21.20 -4.67
N THR A 552 5.22 20.70 -3.50
CA THR A 552 3.85 20.32 -3.19
C THR A 552 3.27 21.30 -2.18
N ARG A 553 2.06 21.81 -2.45
CA ARG A 553 1.38 22.81 -1.64
C ARG A 553 -0.03 22.36 -1.30
N GLN A 554 -0.48 22.68 -0.08
CA GLN A 554 -1.89 22.63 0.31
C GLN A 554 -2.38 24.04 0.65
N ASP A 555 -3.51 24.40 0.05
CA ASP A 555 -4.24 25.63 0.30
C ASP A 555 -5.61 25.28 0.90
N HIS A 556 -6.26 26.26 1.56
CA HIS A 556 -7.54 26.09 2.26
C HIS A 556 -7.49 25.13 3.46
N VAL A 557 -6.35 24.94 4.09
CA VAL A 557 -6.21 24.09 5.28
C VAL A 557 -6.94 24.74 6.45
N ALA A 558 -7.67 23.92 7.21
CA ALA A 558 -8.34 24.40 8.43
C ALA A 558 -7.35 24.79 9.50
N ASP A 559 -7.50 26.00 10.02
CA ASP A 559 -6.75 26.56 11.16
C ASP A 559 -7.75 26.93 12.25
N ALA A 560 -7.62 26.33 13.44
CA ALA A 560 -8.54 26.57 14.55
C ALA A 560 -8.47 28.03 15.02
N LEU A 561 -9.60 28.61 15.35
CA LEU A 561 -9.72 29.96 15.94
C LEU A 561 -9.87 29.83 17.46
N PRO A 562 -8.80 29.86 18.26
CA PRO A 562 -8.88 29.65 19.73
C PRO A 562 -9.91 30.58 20.39
N GLY A 563 -10.83 29.98 21.16
CA GLY A 563 -11.88 30.72 21.86
C GLY A 563 -13.05 31.19 20.98
N VAL A 564 -13.07 30.84 19.70
CA VAL A 564 -14.20 31.12 18.78
C VAL A 564 -14.94 29.82 18.50
N TYR A 565 -16.24 29.83 18.76
CA TYR A 565 -17.12 28.66 18.58
C TYR A 565 -18.20 28.93 17.55
N LEU A 566 -18.79 27.87 17.05
CA LEU A 566 -19.98 27.91 16.18
C LEU A 566 -21.18 28.47 16.97
N PRO A 567 -22.32 28.74 16.32
CA PRO A 567 -23.53 29.22 17.00
C PRO A 567 -24.08 28.28 18.10
N ASP A 568 -23.64 27.01 18.14
CA ASP A 568 -23.96 26.06 19.20
C ASP A 568 -23.19 26.33 20.52
N GLY A 569 -22.21 27.24 20.51
CA GLY A 569 -21.43 27.67 21.65
C GLY A 569 -20.37 26.65 22.15
N THR A 570 -20.24 25.52 21.51
CA THR A 570 -19.37 24.40 21.95
C THR A 570 -18.40 23.90 20.87
N THR A 571 -18.84 23.89 19.62
CA THR A 571 -18.00 23.38 18.51
C THR A 571 -16.98 24.44 18.09
N GLN A 572 -15.71 24.07 18.05
CA GLN A 572 -14.60 24.93 17.61
C GLN A 572 -14.82 25.45 16.19
N ALA A 573 -14.64 26.75 15.99
CA ALA A 573 -14.64 27.37 14.67
C ALA A 573 -13.24 27.39 14.05
N TYR A 574 -13.20 27.41 12.71
CA TYR A 574 -11.98 27.38 11.91
C TYR A 574 -11.95 28.50 10.87
N ARG A 575 -10.76 28.87 10.45
CA ARG A 575 -10.54 29.67 9.24
C ARG A 575 -9.74 28.88 8.22
N SER A 576 -9.85 29.26 6.97
CA SER A 576 -9.03 28.71 5.89
C SER A 576 -7.70 29.44 5.83
N VAL A 577 -6.60 28.69 5.78
CA VAL A 577 -5.23 29.20 5.58
C VAL A 577 -4.57 28.52 4.39
N ASP A 578 -3.72 29.28 3.69
CA ASP A 578 -3.03 28.82 2.50
C ASP A 578 -1.53 28.69 2.78
N GLY A 579 -0.86 27.79 2.05
CA GLY A 579 0.59 27.79 2.01
C GLY A 579 1.30 26.76 2.85
N THR A 580 0.60 25.71 3.34
CA THR A 580 1.32 24.50 3.76
C THR A 580 2.10 23.96 2.58
N ARG A 581 3.43 23.85 2.70
CA ARG A 581 4.30 23.60 1.55
C ARG A 581 5.39 22.60 1.86
N SER A 582 5.55 21.61 0.99
CA SER A 582 6.64 20.64 1.01
C SER A 582 7.50 20.77 -0.24
N ARG A 583 8.81 20.85 -0.05
CA ARG A 583 9.81 20.89 -1.12
C ARG A 583 10.90 19.87 -0.87
N GLY A 584 11.39 19.28 -1.95
CA GLY A 584 12.46 18.30 -1.82
C GLY A 584 12.90 17.73 -3.15
N TYR A 585 13.63 16.63 -3.03
CA TYR A 585 14.10 15.84 -4.17
C TYR A 585 14.04 14.35 -3.88
N GLU A 586 13.92 13.57 -4.94
CA GLU A 586 13.86 12.11 -4.92
C GLU A 586 14.75 11.59 -6.05
N PHE A 587 15.62 10.64 -5.70
CA PHE A 587 16.38 9.84 -6.65
C PHE A 587 15.95 8.38 -6.52
N GLU A 588 15.75 7.72 -7.63
CA GLU A 588 15.46 6.30 -7.69
C GLU A 588 16.19 5.64 -8.85
N ALA A 589 16.76 4.46 -8.59
CA ALA A 589 17.26 3.54 -9.59
C ALA A 589 16.72 2.16 -9.25
N SER A 590 16.08 1.46 -10.18
CA SER A 590 15.47 0.14 -9.93
C SER A 590 15.49 -0.70 -11.19
N GLY A 591 15.95 -1.96 -11.07
CA GLY A 591 15.98 -2.92 -12.16
C GLY A 591 17.21 -3.81 -12.15
N ALA A 592 17.52 -4.41 -13.30
CA ALA A 592 18.67 -5.25 -13.52
C ALA A 592 19.85 -4.44 -14.03
N LEU A 593 21.00 -4.52 -13.34
CA LEU A 593 22.26 -3.94 -13.79
C LEU A 593 22.98 -4.88 -14.78
N THR A 594 22.80 -6.18 -14.58
CA THR A 594 23.20 -7.25 -15.51
C THR A 594 22.17 -8.40 -15.41
N SER A 595 22.25 -9.41 -16.25
CA SER A 595 21.39 -10.60 -16.18
C SER A 595 21.39 -11.28 -14.80
N ASN A 596 22.45 -11.12 -14.02
CA ASN A 596 22.63 -11.77 -12.72
C ASN A 596 22.55 -10.81 -11.54
N TRP A 597 22.40 -9.50 -11.79
CA TRP A 597 22.48 -8.47 -10.74
C TRP A 597 21.28 -7.55 -10.81
N ASN A 598 20.36 -7.70 -9.85
CA ASN A 598 19.24 -6.78 -9.63
C ASN A 598 19.55 -5.83 -8.48
N GLY A 599 19.04 -4.60 -8.57
CA GLY A 599 19.20 -3.63 -7.51
C GLY A 599 18.12 -2.56 -7.49
N THR A 600 17.95 -1.96 -6.32
CA THR A 600 17.14 -0.76 -6.11
C THR A 600 17.85 0.17 -5.16
N LEU A 601 17.85 1.46 -5.50
CA LEU A 601 18.37 2.55 -4.69
C LEU A 601 17.35 3.68 -4.71
N GLY A 602 16.83 4.04 -3.56
CA GLY A 602 15.97 5.19 -3.32
C GLY A 602 16.60 6.18 -2.36
N TRP A 603 16.61 7.45 -2.71
CA TRP A 603 17.02 8.54 -1.82
C TRP A 603 15.99 9.66 -1.93
N SER A 604 15.41 10.06 -0.82
CA SER A 604 14.46 11.16 -0.75
C SER A 604 14.80 12.13 0.36
N HIS A 605 14.57 13.41 0.09
CA HIS A 605 14.64 14.47 1.09
C HIS A 605 13.46 15.43 0.91
N PHE A 606 12.82 15.83 1.99
CA PHE A 606 11.77 16.85 1.98
C PHE A 606 11.86 17.79 3.17
N ASN A 607 11.31 18.99 2.99
CA ASN A 607 11.10 19.96 4.04
C ASN A 607 9.66 20.48 3.93
N VAL A 608 8.84 20.19 4.95
CA VAL A 608 7.45 20.63 5.02
C VAL A 608 7.30 21.72 6.08
N LYS A 609 6.60 22.81 5.70
CA LYS A 609 6.36 23.98 6.52
C LYS A 609 4.87 24.32 6.58
N SER A 610 4.43 24.81 7.73
CA SER A 610 3.13 25.43 7.92
C SER A 610 3.07 26.82 7.26
N PRO A 611 1.86 27.44 7.14
CA PRO A 611 1.70 28.75 6.52
C PRO A 611 2.53 29.88 7.18
N ASP A 612 2.75 29.81 8.48
CA ASP A 612 3.59 30.74 9.25
C ASP A 612 5.11 30.49 9.09
N GLY A 613 5.50 29.48 8.32
CA GLY A 613 6.89 29.10 8.05
C GLY A 613 7.51 28.16 9.07
N GLY A 614 6.77 27.76 10.11
CA GLY A 614 7.19 26.78 11.11
C GLY A 614 7.38 25.36 10.49
N ALA A 615 8.20 24.54 11.15
CA ALA A 615 8.37 23.15 10.73
C ALA A 615 7.12 22.33 11.07
N LEU A 616 6.51 21.72 10.05
CA LEU A 616 5.35 20.86 10.23
C LEU A 616 5.79 19.40 10.36
N ARG A 617 5.12 18.63 11.24
CA ARG A 617 5.35 17.18 11.48
C ARG A 617 6.84 16.84 11.70
N PRO A 618 7.47 17.40 12.75
CA PRO A 618 8.89 17.13 13.03
C PRO A 618 9.17 15.68 13.46
N SER A 619 8.14 14.89 13.75
CA SER A 619 8.20 13.45 14.02
C SER A 619 8.57 12.62 12.79
N LEU A 620 8.36 13.14 11.57
CA LEU A 620 8.74 12.44 10.35
C LEU A 620 10.22 12.67 10.01
N PRO A 621 11.00 11.63 9.68
CA PRO A 621 12.37 11.77 9.20
C PRO A 621 12.38 12.50 7.85
N ARG A 622 13.22 13.53 7.71
CA ARG A 622 13.29 14.38 6.52
C ARG A 622 14.04 13.74 5.36
N THR A 623 14.89 12.79 5.65
CA THR A 623 15.70 12.11 4.63
C THR A 623 15.59 10.61 4.81
N LEU A 624 15.34 9.91 3.72
CA LEU A 624 15.25 8.45 3.66
C LEU A 624 16.20 7.94 2.58
N VAL A 625 16.90 6.84 2.89
CA VAL A 625 17.68 6.06 1.92
C VAL A 625 17.23 4.61 2.00
N ARG A 626 16.93 4.01 0.86
CA ARG A 626 16.50 2.61 0.71
C ARG A 626 17.36 1.95 -0.35
N VAL A 627 18.10 0.94 0.04
CA VAL A 627 18.97 0.19 -0.87
C VAL A 627 18.71 -1.30 -0.68
N PHE A 628 18.56 -2.01 -1.77
CA PHE A 628 18.54 -3.46 -1.76
C PHE A 628 19.11 -3.98 -3.08
N SER A 629 19.90 -5.05 -3.03
CA SER A 629 20.51 -5.62 -4.22
C SER A 629 20.67 -7.13 -4.06
N THR A 630 20.53 -7.86 -5.17
CA THR A 630 20.77 -9.31 -5.25
C THR A 630 21.71 -9.62 -6.40
N TYR A 631 22.59 -10.58 -6.18
CA TYR A 631 23.55 -11.08 -7.17
C TYR A 631 23.53 -12.60 -7.19
N THR A 632 23.23 -13.17 -8.38
CA THR A 632 23.34 -14.61 -8.61
C THR A 632 24.75 -14.93 -9.08
N LEU A 633 25.45 -15.79 -8.33
CA LEU A 633 26.84 -16.14 -8.62
C LEU A 633 26.93 -16.93 -9.93
N PRO A 634 28.00 -16.74 -10.73
CA PRO A 634 28.17 -17.48 -11.97
C PRO A 634 28.83 -18.86 -11.77
N GLY A 635 28.80 -19.69 -12.82
CA GLY A 635 29.53 -20.96 -12.90
C GLY A 635 29.04 -22.00 -11.90
N ALA A 636 29.92 -22.65 -11.18
CA ALA A 636 29.57 -23.73 -10.24
C ALA A 636 28.68 -23.28 -9.07
N TRP A 637 28.56 -21.97 -8.85
CA TRP A 637 27.74 -21.37 -7.82
C TRP A 637 26.46 -20.71 -8.36
N SER A 638 26.07 -21.02 -9.61
CA SER A 638 24.90 -20.38 -10.28
C SER A 638 23.57 -20.61 -9.54
N GLY A 639 23.48 -21.63 -8.69
CA GLY A 639 22.33 -21.83 -7.81
C GLY A 639 22.27 -20.86 -6.61
N LEU A 640 23.39 -20.15 -6.29
CA LEU A 640 23.43 -19.25 -5.13
C LEU A 640 23.18 -17.80 -5.53
N THR A 641 22.11 -17.22 -5.00
CA THR A 641 21.84 -15.78 -5.03
C THR A 641 22.09 -15.20 -3.64
N VAL A 642 22.92 -14.17 -3.55
CA VAL A 642 23.14 -13.42 -2.32
C VAL A 642 22.62 -12.01 -2.48
N GLY A 643 22.12 -11.43 -1.40
CA GLY A 643 21.59 -10.07 -1.43
C GLY A 643 21.64 -9.41 -0.08
N GLY A 644 21.37 -8.12 -0.08
CA GLY A 644 21.29 -7.35 1.14
C GLY A 644 20.85 -5.92 0.88
N GLY A 645 20.51 -5.24 1.96
CA GLY A 645 20.00 -3.88 1.87
C GLY A 645 20.31 -3.04 3.10
N VAL A 646 20.15 -1.75 2.90
CA VAL A 646 20.28 -0.73 3.95
C VAL A 646 19.07 0.19 3.88
N ASN A 647 18.35 0.29 4.98
CA ASN A 647 17.32 1.27 5.19
C ASN A 647 17.82 2.30 6.21
N TRP A 648 18.14 3.50 5.74
CA TRP A 648 18.56 4.62 6.57
C TRP A 648 17.47 5.69 6.59
N GLN A 649 17.26 6.25 7.79
CA GLN A 649 16.39 7.42 7.97
C GLN A 649 17.07 8.45 8.87
N GLY A 650 16.85 9.73 8.53
CA GLY A 650 17.34 10.86 9.29
C GLY A 650 16.71 10.97 10.67
N PRO A 651 17.19 11.92 11.49
CA PRO A 651 16.63 12.14 12.84
C PRO A 651 15.20 12.70 12.76
N SER A 652 14.43 12.46 13.83
CA SER A 652 13.11 13.02 14.04
C SER A 652 12.93 13.44 15.51
N LYS A 653 11.88 14.23 15.80
CA LYS A 653 11.59 14.69 17.14
C LYS A 653 10.09 14.88 17.33
N ALA A 654 9.62 14.67 18.56
CA ALA A 654 8.28 15.01 18.99
C ALA A 654 8.33 15.83 20.28
N ASP A 655 7.46 16.81 20.39
CA ASP A 655 7.29 17.61 21.58
C ASP A 655 6.06 17.09 22.35
N ILE A 656 6.24 16.70 23.60
CA ILE A 656 5.22 16.15 24.50
C ILE A 656 4.91 17.22 25.54
N ASP A 657 3.64 17.62 25.66
CA ASP A 657 3.18 18.44 26.77
C ASP A 657 2.87 17.52 27.95
N ASP A 658 3.59 17.67 29.06
CA ASP A 658 3.42 16.86 30.26
C ASP A 658 2.53 17.55 31.33
N GLY A 659 1.91 18.69 30.96
CA GLY A 659 1.13 19.52 31.85
C GLY A 659 1.98 20.46 32.73
N HIS A 660 3.29 20.31 32.75
CA HIS A 660 4.28 21.16 33.45
C HIS A 660 5.16 21.92 32.45
N GLY A 661 5.13 21.54 31.18
CA GLY A 661 5.89 22.14 30.08
C GLY A 661 6.02 21.22 28.88
N VAL A 662 6.88 21.61 27.92
CA VAL A 662 7.14 20.83 26.74
C VAL A 662 8.41 20.01 26.91
N VAL A 663 8.27 18.69 26.94
CA VAL A 663 9.37 17.72 26.94
C VAL A 663 9.62 17.25 25.51
N ARG A 664 10.87 17.36 25.04
CA ARG A 664 11.23 16.97 23.68
C ARG A 664 11.80 15.56 23.63
N LEU A 665 11.12 14.69 22.91
CA LEU A 665 11.64 13.38 22.54
C LEU A 665 12.44 13.50 21.24
N TYR A 666 13.68 13.03 21.25
CA TYR A 666 14.58 13.04 20.10
C TYR A 666 14.90 11.61 19.66
N GLN A 667 14.67 11.31 18.40
CA GLN A 667 15.07 10.07 17.76
C GLN A 667 16.26 10.35 16.83
N SER A 668 17.42 9.80 17.14
CA SER A 668 18.60 9.88 16.26
C SER A 668 18.38 9.15 14.95
N SER A 669 19.24 9.41 13.95
CA SER A 669 19.22 8.69 12.69
C SER A 669 19.35 7.18 12.90
N GLN A 670 18.67 6.39 12.05
CA GLN A 670 18.62 4.95 12.12
C GLN A 670 19.20 4.32 10.86
N THR A 671 20.00 3.26 11.05
CA THR A 671 20.50 2.41 9.97
C THR A 671 20.07 0.99 10.25
N LEU A 672 19.23 0.43 9.40
CA LEU A 672 18.80 -0.96 9.44
C LEU A 672 19.49 -1.69 8.31
N VAL A 673 20.14 -2.81 8.63
CA VAL A 673 20.84 -3.64 7.64
C VAL A 673 20.10 -4.95 7.53
N GLY A 674 19.78 -5.35 6.30
CA GLY A 674 19.20 -6.65 5.96
C GLY A 674 20.15 -7.47 5.08
N ALA A 675 19.99 -8.78 5.10
CA ALA A 675 20.70 -9.70 4.23
C ALA A 675 19.78 -10.82 3.74
N MET A 676 20.08 -11.35 2.57
CA MET A 676 19.37 -12.46 1.94
C MET A 676 20.37 -13.43 1.31
N ALA A 677 20.08 -14.73 1.38
CA ALA A 677 20.75 -15.75 0.61
C ALA A 677 19.70 -16.78 0.14
N ARG A 678 19.70 -17.09 -1.15
CA ARG A 678 18.86 -18.14 -1.74
C ARG A 678 19.72 -19.14 -2.49
N TYR A 679 19.50 -20.40 -2.20
CA TYR A 679 20.15 -21.50 -2.93
C TYR A 679 19.07 -22.32 -3.67
N ALA A 680 19.14 -22.32 -5.00
CA ALA A 680 18.34 -23.18 -5.86
C ALA A 680 19.09 -24.53 -6.00
N PHE A 681 18.47 -25.61 -5.56
CA PHE A 681 19.01 -26.97 -5.70
C PHE A 681 18.90 -27.43 -7.16
N ASP A 682 17.80 -27.04 -7.80
CA ASP A 682 17.44 -27.28 -9.20
C ASP A 682 16.43 -26.22 -9.65
N ASP A 683 15.78 -26.41 -10.80
CA ASP A 683 14.76 -25.51 -11.34
C ASP A 683 13.45 -25.51 -10.53
N HIS A 684 13.27 -26.49 -9.65
CA HIS A 684 12.07 -26.70 -8.85
C HIS A 684 12.23 -26.24 -7.39
N ALA A 685 13.32 -26.60 -6.76
CA ALA A 685 13.49 -26.47 -5.30
C ALA A 685 14.51 -25.41 -4.91
N SER A 686 14.17 -24.54 -3.96
CA SER A 686 15.09 -23.58 -3.38
C SER A 686 14.86 -23.36 -1.90
N VAL A 687 15.92 -22.95 -1.20
CA VAL A 687 15.86 -22.46 0.19
C VAL A 687 16.33 -21.01 0.20
N GLN A 688 15.61 -20.15 0.91
CA GLN A 688 15.96 -18.75 1.08
C GLN A 688 16.04 -18.39 2.56
N PHE A 689 17.06 -17.64 2.93
CA PHE A 689 17.22 -16.99 4.22
C PHE A 689 17.08 -15.49 4.05
N ASN A 690 16.31 -14.83 4.92
CA ASN A 690 16.23 -13.38 5.05
C ASN A 690 16.50 -12.99 6.50
N GLY A 691 17.27 -11.91 6.69
CA GLY A 691 17.51 -11.31 8.00
C GLY A 691 17.35 -9.80 7.92
N ASP A 692 16.61 -9.22 8.87
CA ASP A 692 16.38 -7.78 8.96
C ASP A 692 16.87 -7.21 10.28
N ASN A 693 17.18 -5.89 10.28
CA ASN A 693 17.76 -5.20 11.42
C ASN A 693 18.89 -5.99 12.09
N LEU A 694 19.81 -6.52 11.30
CA LEU A 694 20.92 -7.38 11.78
C LEU A 694 21.81 -6.72 12.83
N LEU A 695 21.83 -5.38 12.90
CA LEU A 695 22.54 -4.62 13.92
C LEU A 695 21.73 -4.47 15.23
N ASN A 696 20.56 -5.08 15.32
CA ASN A 696 19.63 -5.02 16.45
C ASN A 696 19.38 -3.60 16.99
N ARG A 697 19.23 -2.62 16.09
CA ARG A 697 18.98 -1.23 16.47
C ARG A 697 17.66 -1.12 17.22
N LYS A 698 17.68 -0.47 18.38
CA LYS A 698 16.49 -0.08 19.15
C LYS A 698 16.13 1.35 18.78
N TYR A 699 14.94 1.59 18.28
CA TYR A 699 14.44 2.90 17.87
C TYR A 699 12.94 2.98 18.04
N PHE A 700 12.42 4.19 18.00
CA PHE A 700 10.99 4.45 18.09
C PHE A 700 10.37 4.62 16.70
N VAL A 701 9.15 4.17 16.56
CA VAL A 701 8.24 4.59 15.50
C VAL A 701 7.38 5.71 16.08
N LEU A 702 7.64 6.94 15.64
CA LEU A 702 6.94 8.13 16.11
C LEU A 702 5.86 8.52 15.11
N ASP A 703 4.61 8.65 15.56
CA ASP A 703 3.59 9.35 14.78
C ASP A 703 3.52 10.82 15.22
N ASP A 704 3.22 11.04 16.49
CA ASP A 704 3.25 12.34 17.13
C ASP A 704 3.78 12.22 18.57
N ALA A 705 3.56 13.26 19.36
CA ALA A 705 3.96 13.31 20.76
C ALA A 705 3.28 12.26 21.64
N SER A 706 2.10 11.77 21.24
CA SER A 706 1.26 10.86 22.03
C SER A 706 1.42 9.40 21.63
N ASN A 707 1.98 9.13 20.43
CA ASN A 707 2.03 7.80 19.83
C ASN A 707 3.47 7.36 19.60
N LEU A 708 3.98 6.53 20.49
CA LEU A 708 5.35 6.06 20.50
C LEU A 708 5.40 4.55 20.72
N TYR A 709 6.10 3.86 19.81
CA TYR A 709 6.38 2.44 19.89
C TYR A 709 7.84 2.16 19.64
N TYR A 710 8.40 1.16 20.32
CA TYR A 710 9.65 0.57 19.86
C TYR A 710 9.41 -0.27 18.61
N ALA A 711 10.33 -0.18 17.67
CA ALA A 711 10.37 -1.05 16.50
C ALA A 711 10.95 -2.43 16.85
N PRO A 712 10.70 -3.47 16.02
CA PRO A 712 11.25 -4.80 16.22
C PRO A 712 12.78 -4.80 16.24
N GLY A 713 13.37 -5.77 16.93
CA GLY A 713 14.79 -6.08 16.91
C GLY A 713 15.21 -6.79 15.63
N SER A 714 16.35 -7.52 15.72
CA SER A 714 16.76 -8.40 14.63
C SER A 714 15.75 -9.50 14.41
N THR A 715 15.43 -9.74 13.13
CA THR A 715 14.53 -10.81 12.69
C THR A 715 15.19 -11.69 11.67
N TRP A 716 14.72 -12.91 11.55
CA TRP A 716 15.15 -13.84 10.53
C TRP A 716 13.98 -14.69 10.04
N THR A 717 14.05 -15.14 8.78
CA THR A 717 13.11 -16.08 8.18
C THR A 717 13.88 -17.04 7.27
N VAL A 718 13.52 -18.31 7.32
CA VAL A 718 13.95 -19.34 6.36
C VAL A 718 12.71 -19.79 5.60
N SER A 719 12.79 -19.80 4.27
CA SER A 719 11.72 -20.24 3.38
C SER A 719 12.21 -21.38 2.49
N PHE A 720 11.39 -22.41 2.34
CA PHE A 720 11.54 -23.42 1.32
C PHE A 720 10.48 -23.17 0.23
N ASN A 721 10.92 -23.11 -1.03
CA ASN A 721 10.06 -22.85 -2.17
C ASN A 721 10.16 -24.03 -3.14
N TYR A 722 9.02 -24.45 -3.69
CA TYR A 722 8.95 -25.54 -4.67
C TYR A 722 8.01 -25.18 -5.81
N LYS A 723 8.54 -25.29 -7.05
CA LYS A 723 7.78 -25.15 -8.31
C LYS A 723 7.46 -26.52 -8.86
N PHE A 724 6.21 -26.78 -9.13
CA PHE A 724 5.75 -28.11 -9.57
C PHE A 724 5.90 -28.34 -11.08
N PHE A 725 5.89 -27.32 -11.91
CA PHE A 725 5.92 -27.43 -13.37
C PHE A 725 6.86 -26.38 -13.96
#